data_0607c238e0c1da70322bdcbdbb4ac385
#
_entry.id   0607c238e0c1da70322bdcbdbb4ac385
#
_cell.length_a   1.000
_cell.length_b   1.000
_cell.length_c   1.000
_cell.angle_alpha   90.00
_cell.angle_beta   90.00
_cell.angle_gamma   90.00
#
_symmetry.space_group_name_H-M   'P 1'
#
loop_
_entity.id
_entity.type
_entity.pdbx_description
1 polymer ?
#
loop_
_entity_poly.entity_id
_entity_poly.type
_entity_poly.pdbx_seq_one_letter_code
_entity_poly.pdbx_strand_id
1 'polypeptide(L)'
;MSTIIKHKQFNNFKSWTMDLCGRPLTIEVGKVAELASASAMVKYGDTTVMVAVTVSPRPRDGIDFFPLSVEFEEKLYAVGRIPGSFMRREGRPSLPAVLASRLIDRPMRPLFPYDFRNDVCIQCTVMSVDYDCSPEVAAMIGASACVSYSEIPFAGPIGCLEVGYCDGEIVLNPNQEQRKTSRMDVTVAATAEKVVMIEAGADEIPDEIMYAGIVKAHEEIKKQVAFINQIVAEIGKPKMEYDHAQFNQELFDKIVADFMDEAKAAMDTDDKNVRETRWNAMIDHWHEKYLEEYPDMDQYLEECTYKFQKKIVKAWLLEGHRVDGRAKNEIRPLAAEVGVLPRVHGSGLFTRGQTQVLSVCTLNTLAACQKLDTIWEEEEKRYMHHYNFPPYSVGEARAPRSTNRREYGHGALAERALVPVLPSVDEFPYAIRVVSEVLSSNGSTSQGSICGSTLALMDAGVPIKAPVAGISCGLIQDDDGSFQTFIDIQGVEDFHGEMDFKVAGTKAGITAIQMDLKNDGLTHEIIKEALEITKDARYAILDEVMLPCISAPRTEVSKYAPKMLTMKIDPDKIREVIGKGGSVIQKITAESGATVDIEDDGTIHIASPNAEACDAAKKMIDTIVFVPQVGELYYGKVVRILQFGAFVELAPGKDGMVHISKLADHRVEKVEDVVNIGDMIWVKVTEIDDKGRVNLSYKDAVKEIKAKKAAGESVK
;
A
#
# COMPACT_ATOMS: atom_id res chain seq x y z
N MET A 1 26.30 21.92 -18.03
CA MET A 1 26.72 21.67 -19.44
C MET A 1 27.65 20.45 -19.45
N SER A 2 27.36 19.45 -20.26
CA SER A 2 28.25 18.30 -20.40
C SER A 2 29.40 18.63 -21.36
N THR A 3 30.64 18.35 -20.93
CA THR A 3 31.83 18.45 -21.80
C THR A 3 32.02 17.13 -22.51
N ILE A 4 32.03 17.13 -23.85
CA ILE A 4 32.20 15.92 -24.66
C ILE A 4 33.52 15.97 -25.40
N ILE A 5 34.39 15.00 -25.13
CA ILE A 5 35.58 14.73 -25.96
C ILE A 5 35.23 13.54 -26.88
N LYS A 6 35.14 13.77 -28.18
CA LYS A 6 34.66 12.75 -29.14
C LYS A 6 35.87 12.03 -29.80
N HIS A 7 36.00 10.74 -29.51
CA HIS A 7 36.79 9.79 -30.32
C HIS A 7 35.88 8.82 -31.09
N LYS A 8 34.60 8.63 -30.66
CA LYS A 8 33.55 7.87 -31.34
C LYS A 8 32.49 8.82 -31.85
N GLN A 9 32.08 8.66 -33.11
CA GLN A 9 30.90 9.35 -33.66
C GLN A 9 29.65 8.51 -33.39
N PHE A 10 28.60 9.15 -32.91
CA PHE A 10 27.28 8.54 -32.72
C PHE A 10 26.42 8.85 -33.94
N ASN A 11 26.65 8.15 -35.04
CA ASN A 11 25.99 8.43 -36.33
C ASN A 11 24.49 8.17 -36.32
N ASN A 12 24.04 7.28 -35.43
CA ASN A 12 22.63 6.90 -35.28
C ASN A 12 21.94 7.66 -34.13
N PHE A 13 22.59 8.67 -33.54
CA PHE A 13 21.97 9.47 -32.50
C PHE A 13 20.84 10.32 -33.06
N LYS A 14 19.64 10.14 -32.49
CA LYS A 14 18.45 10.94 -32.77
C LYS A 14 17.78 11.31 -31.47
N SER A 15 17.04 12.42 -31.50
CA SER A 15 16.31 12.94 -30.34
C SER A 15 14.99 13.55 -30.81
N TRP A 16 13.92 13.21 -30.11
CA TRP A 16 12.57 13.75 -30.36
C TRP A 16 12.04 14.29 -29.04
N THR A 17 11.28 15.39 -29.14
CA THR A 17 10.68 16.03 -27.95
C THR A 17 9.22 16.35 -28.21
N MET A 18 8.37 16.10 -27.22
CA MET A 18 6.98 16.54 -27.18
C MET A 18 6.71 17.30 -25.87
N ASP A 19 5.67 18.11 -25.86
CA ASP A 19 5.10 18.61 -24.61
C ASP A 19 4.21 17.54 -23.97
N LEU A 20 4.48 17.21 -22.73
CA LEU A 20 3.68 16.27 -21.94
C LEU A 20 3.12 16.99 -20.69
N CYS A 21 1.87 17.40 -20.78
CA CYS A 21 1.19 18.13 -19.69
C CYS A 21 1.98 19.38 -19.23
N GLY A 22 2.49 20.20 -20.19
CA GLY A 22 3.22 21.43 -19.91
C GLY A 22 4.72 21.25 -19.58
N ARG A 23 5.26 20.04 -19.71
CA ARG A 23 6.68 19.72 -19.45
C ARG A 23 7.28 18.93 -20.61
N PRO A 24 8.55 19.17 -20.97
CA PRO A 24 9.18 18.51 -22.11
C PRO A 24 9.45 17.01 -21.80
N LEU A 25 8.96 16.12 -22.66
CA LEU A 25 9.34 14.73 -22.72
C LEU A 25 10.26 14.52 -23.92
N THR A 26 11.50 14.08 -23.70
CA THR A 26 12.50 13.84 -24.76
C THR A 26 12.94 12.38 -24.77
N ILE A 27 12.94 11.77 -25.94
CA ILE A 27 13.46 10.40 -26.16
C ILE A 27 14.72 10.50 -27.03
N GLU A 28 15.86 10.06 -26.48
CA GLU A 28 17.16 10.00 -27.17
C GLU A 28 17.53 8.55 -27.47
N VAL A 29 17.89 8.24 -28.69
CA VAL A 29 18.25 6.88 -29.18
C VAL A 29 19.62 6.90 -29.87
N GLY A 30 20.31 5.76 -29.88
CA GLY A 30 21.55 5.56 -30.65
C GLY A 30 22.83 6.05 -29.96
N LYS A 31 22.79 6.27 -28.64
CA LYS A 31 23.96 6.74 -27.87
C LYS A 31 24.36 5.80 -26.72
N VAL A 32 23.42 5.10 -26.12
CA VAL A 32 23.62 4.24 -24.95
C VAL A 32 23.17 2.81 -25.24
N ALA A 33 23.71 1.83 -24.49
CA ALA A 33 23.33 0.41 -24.54
C ALA A 33 23.23 -0.16 -25.98
N GLU A 34 24.26 0.06 -26.77
CA GLU A 34 24.34 -0.27 -28.23
C GLU A 34 24.15 -1.77 -28.53
N LEU A 35 24.36 -2.65 -27.54
CA LEU A 35 24.21 -4.11 -27.68
C LEU A 35 22.79 -4.60 -27.39
N ALA A 36 21.93 -3.76 -26.87
CA ALA A 36 20.53 -4.12 -26.67
C ALA A 36 19.77 -4.13 -28.01
N SER A 37 18.66 -4.89 -28.08
CA SER A 37 17.76 -4.89 -29.23
C SER A 37 17.21 -3.47 -29.51
N ALA A 38 16.89 -2.76 -28.45
CA ALA A 38 16.51 -1.34 -28.47
C ALA A 38 16.92 -0.66 -27.16
N SER A 39 17.24 0.62 -27.21
CA SER A 39 17.53 1.40 -26.01
C SER A 39 17.22 2.88 -26.19
N ALA A 40 16.78 3.53 -25.11
CA ALA A 40 16.53 4.96 -25.09
C ALA A 40 16.95 5.58 -23.77
N MET A 41 17.34 6.86 -23.83
CA MET A 41 17.40 7.74 -22.67
C MET A 41 16.16 8.61 -22.72
N VAL A 42 15.26 8.42 -21.76
CA VAL A 42 13.99 9.14 -21.66
C VAL A 42 14.14 10.22 -20.60
N LYS A 43 13.86 11.46 -20.99
CA LYS A 43 13.91 12.63 -20.11
C LYS A 43 12.54 13.26 -20.04
N TYR A 44 11.98 13.34 -18.84
CA TYR A 44 10.73 14.06 -18.56
C TYR A 44 11.05 15.16 -17.53
N GLY A 45 11.08 16.40 -17.95
CA GLY A 45 11.73 17.45 -17.17
C GLY A 45 13.19 17.07 -16.88
N ASP A 46 13.62 17.12 -15.61
CA ASP A 46 14.93 16.68 -15.15
C ASP A 46 14.96 15.19 -14.72
N THR A 47 13.81 14.51 -14.71
CA THR A 47 13.78 13.06 -14.53
C THR A 47 14.37 12.37 -15.75
N THR A 48 15.30 11.44 -15.52
CA THR A 48 15.95 10.68 -16.59
C THR A 48 15.90 9.19 -16.28
N VAL A 49 15.33 8.43 -17.21
CA VAL A 49 15.27 6.97 -17.14
C VAL A 49 15.96 6.37 -18.37
N MET A 50 16.89 5.46 -18.15
CA MET A 50 17.45 4.64 -19.21
C MET A 50 16.59 3.39 -19.37
N VAL A 51 16.12 3.15 -20.60
CA VAL A 51 15.38 1.94 -20.96
C VAL A 51 16.21 1.12 -21.94
N ALA A 52 16.38 -0.16 -21.66
CA ALA A 52 17.02 -1.12 -22.55
C ALA A 52 16.12 -2.36 -22.71
N VAL A 53 15.95 -2.80 -23.93
CA VAL A 53 15.13 -3.97 -24.27
C VAL A 53 15.99 -4.99 -24.99
N THR A 54 15.91 -6.25 -24.58
CA THR A 54 16.62 -7.37 -25.21
C THR A 54 15.65 -8.50 -25.49
N VAL A 55 15.88 -9.23 -26.58
CA VAL A 55 15.12 -10.43 -26.95
C VAL A 55 16.08 -11.58 -27.21
N SER A 56 15.72 -12.79 -26.79
CA SER A 56 16.49 -13.98 -27.13
C SER A 56 16.31 -14.34 -28.61
N PRO A 57 17.34 -14.88 -29.29
CA PRO A 57 17.25 -15.27 -30.71
C PRO A 57 16.31 -16.47 -30.92
N ARG A 58 16.06 -17.28 -29.88
CA ARG A 58 15.19 -18.47 -29.93
C ARG A 58 14.52 -18.66 -28.57
N PRO A 59 13.32 -19.28 -28.53
CA PRO A 59 12.71 -19.69 -27.29
C PRO A 59 13.56 -20.77 -26.58
N ARG A 60 13.38 -20.90 -25.28
CA ARG A 60 13.97 -22.00 -24.47
C ARG A 60 13.18 -23.29 -24.72
N ASP A 61 13.88 -24.43 -24.72
CA ASP A 61 13.25 -25.74 -24.89
C ASP A 61 12.20 -25.98 -23.79
N GLY A 62 11.02 -26.44 -24.21
CA GLY A 62 9.92 -26.83 -23.32
C GLY A 62 9.20 -25.65 -22.64
N ILE A 63 9.35 -24.42 -23.13
CA ILE A 63 8.60 -23.27 -22.61
C ILE A 63 7.20 -23.20 -23.25
N ASP A 64 6.19 -23.09 -22.40
CA ASP A 64 4.75 -23.05 -22.75
C ASP A 64 4.10 -21.69 -22.56
N PHE A 65 4.82 -20.70 -21.99
CA PHE A 65 4.33 -19.35 -21.73
C PHE A 65 5.26 -18.29 -22.32
N PHE A 66 4.78 -17.04 -22.41
CA PHE A 66 5.59 -15.89 -22.83
C PHE A 66 6.47 -15.38 -21.66
N PRO A 67 7.81 -15.52 -21.76
CA PRO A 67 8.73 -15.14 -20.69
C PRO A 67 9.13 -13.65 -20.77
N LEU A 68 8.19 -12.76 -20.49
CA LEU A 68 8.46 -11.33 -20.34
C LEU A 68 8.98 -11.04 -18.93
N SER A 69 10.14 -10.40 -18.85
CA SER A 69 10.68 -9.81 -17.61
C SER A 69 10.74 -8.30 -17.73
N VAL A 70 10.11 -7.61 -16.80
CA VAL A 70 10.23 -6.15 -16.67
C VAL A 70 10.89 -5.86 -15.33
N GLU A 71 12.01 -5.10 -15.38
CA GLU A 71 12.76 -4.67 -14.21
C GLU A 71 12.78 -3.15 -14.13
N PHE A 72 12.39 -2.62 -12.98
CA PHE A 72 12.48 -1.20 -12.67
C PHE A 72 13.48 -1.03 -11.53
N GLU A 73 14.56 -0.30 -11.79
CA GLU A 73 15.64 -0.12 -10.84
C GLU A 73 15.71 1.31 -10.35
N GLU A 74 15.43 1.50 -9.07
CA GLU A 74 15.69 2.74 -8.35
C GLU A 74 17.18 2.83 -8.00
N LYS A 75 17.82 3.93 -8.35
CA LYS A 75 19.20 4.22 -7.97
C LYS A 75 19.21 5.44 -7.05
N LEU A 76 19.66 5.29 -5.81
CA LEU A 76 19.65 6.38 -4.83
C LEU A 76 20.52 7.57 -5.23
N TYR A 77 21.53 7.36 -6.12
CA TYR A 77 22.25 8.49 -6.70
C TYR A 77 21.36 9.41 -7.56
N ALA A 78 20.23 8.92 -8.06
CA ALA A 78 19.26 9.72 -8.85
C ALA A 78 18.67 10.88 -8.03
N VAL A 79 18.66 10.77 -6.70
CA VAL A 79 18.24 11.78 -5.73
C VAL A 79 19.40 12.26 -4.84
N GLY A 80 20.65 12.01 -5.25
CA GLY A 80 21.84 12.45 -4.52
C GLY A 80 22.11 11.74 -3.20
N ARG A 81 21.52 10.55 -2.97
CA ARG A 81 21.63 9.80 -1.72
C ARG A 81 22.56 8.57 -1.87
N ILE A 82 23.20 8.21 -0.77
CA ILE A 82 23.94 6.94 -0.63
C ILE A 82 23.00 5.95 0.11
N PRO A 83 22.90 4.68 -0.36
CA PRO A 83 22.06 3.68 0.29
C PRO A 83 22.30 3.56 1.79
N GLY A 84 21.23 3.49 2.60
CA GLY A 84 21.29 3.39 4.06
C GLY A 84 21.79 2.03 4.56
N SER A 85 21.80 0.99 3.71
CA SER A 85 22.25 -0.36 4.06
C SER A 85 23.70 -0.43 4.51
N PHE A 86 24.09 -1.46 5.27
CA PHE A 86 25.47 -1.66 5.72
C PHE A 86 26.47 -1.66 4.56
N MET A 87 26.13 -2.28 3.43
CA MET A 87 27.00 -2.34 2.24
C MET A 87 27.05 -1.04 1.45
N ARG A 88 26.23 -0.05 1.79
CA ARG A 88 26.13 1.22 1.05
C ARG A 88 25.90 1.02 -0.46
N ARG A 89 25.13 -0.01 -0.79
CA ARG A 89 24.78 -0.40 -2.15
C ARG A 89 23.30 -0.82 -2.20
N GLU A 90 22.64 -0.54 -3.32
CA GLU A 90 21.31 -1.06 -3.60
C GLU A 90 21.33 -2.60 -3.55
N GLY A 91 20.34 -3.17 -2.86
CA GLY A 91 20.16 -4.61 -2.71
C GLY A 91 19.08 -5.16 -3.65
N ARG A 92 18.12 -5.86 -3.07
CA ARG A 92 16.91 -6.27 -3.81
C ARG A 92 16.06 -5.05 -4.15
N PRO A 93 15.30 -5.09 -5.27
CA PRO A 93 14.38 -4.01 -5.59
C PRO A 93 13.48 -3.66 -4.41
N SER A 94 13.25 -2.38 -4.20
CA SER A 94 12.29 -1.87 -3.21
C SER A 94 10.87 -2.31 -3.56
N LEU A 95 9.94 -2.24 -2.61
CA LEU A 95 8.52 -2.51 -2.91
C LEU A 95 7.98 -1.57 -4.01
N PRO A 96 8.19 -0.24 -3.97
CA PRO A 96 7.82 0.64 -5.08
C PRO A 96 8.42 0.21 -6.42
N ALA A 97 9.70 -0.17 -6.48
CA ALA A 97 10.32 -0.65 -7.72
C ALA A 97 9.68 -1.94 -8.27
N VAL A 98 9.31 -2.89 -7.39
CA VAL A 98 8.57 -4.09 -7.79
C VAL A 98 7.18 -3.74 -8.33
N LEU A 99 6.50 -2.77 -7.72
CA LEU A 99 5.18 -2.31 -8.18
C LEU A 99 5.28 -1.56 -9.50
N ALA A 100 6.28 -0.69 -9.69
CA ALA A 100 6.56 -0.02 -10.96
C ALA A 100 6.87 -1.02 -12.08
N SER A 101 7.65 -2.08 -11.81
CA SER A 101 7.86 -3.17 -12.76
C SER A 101 6.55 -3.80 -13.22
N ARG A 102 5.62 -4.05 -12.29
CA ARG A 102 4.29 -4.60 -12.58
C ARG A 102 3.40 -3.61 -13.34
N LEU A 103 3.52 -2.32 -12.99
CA LEU A 103 2.79 -1.25 -13.67
C LEU A 103 3.13 -1.20 -15.17
N ILE A 104 4.39 -1.49 -15.54
CA ILE A 104 4.86 -1.54 -16.93
C ILE A 104 4.53 -2.89 -17.60
N ASP A 105 4.73 -4.01 -16.91
CA ASP A 105 4.49 -5.36 -17.43
C ASP A 105 3.03 -5.57 -17.86
N ARG A 106 2.09 -5.21 -16.98
CA ARG A 106 0.67 -5.53 -17.14
C ARG A 106 0.03 -4.96 -18.42
N PRO A 107 0.20 -3.67 -18.77
CA PRO A 107 -0.38 -3.12 -20.01
C PRO A 107 0.36 -3.55 -21.28
N MET A 108 1.62 -3.96 -21.18
CA MET A 108 2.40 -4.36 -22.35
C MET A 108 2.21 -5.84 -22.70
N ARG A 109 2.12 -6.71 -21.71
CA ARG A 109 2.06 -8.16 -21.89
C ARG A 109 0.96 -8.64 -22.86
N PRO A 110 -0.29 -8.16 -22.80
CA PRO A 110 -1.36 -8.60 -23.70
C PRO A 110 -1.16 -8.17 -25.16
N LEU A 111 -0.24 -7.23 -25.43
CA LEU A 111 0.01 -6.69 -26.75
C LEU A 111 1.12 -7.44 -27.52
N PHE A 112 1.73 -8.45 -26.91
CA PHE A 112 2.59 -9.39 -27.62
C PHE A 112 1.75 -10.53 -28.21
N PRO A 113 2.22 -11.14 -29.32
CA PRO A 113 1.50 -12.29 -29.90
C PRO A 113 1.37 -13.43 -28.89
N TYR A 114 0.20 -14.05 -28.83
CA TYR A 114 -0.12 -15.11 -27.87
C TYR A 114 0.86 -16.29 -27.91
N ASP A 115 1.37 -16.61 -29.09
CA ASP A 115 2.27 -17.73 -29.33
C ASP A 115 3.76 -17.33 -29.33
N PHE A 116 4.10 -16.09 -28.99
CA PHE A 116 5.49 -15.65 -28.89
C PHE A 116 6.15 -16.23 -27.63
N ARG A 117 7.26 -16.94 -27.77
CA ARG A 117 7.92 -17.68 -26.68
C ARG A 117 9.38 -17.27 -26.44
N ASN A 118 9.92 -16.32 -27.20
CA ASN A 118 11.26 -15.81 -26.97
C ASN A 118 11.30 -15.03 -25.66
N ASP A 119 12.41 -15.13 -24.92
CA ASP A 119 12.62 -14.32 -23.73
C ASP A 119 12.72 -12.83 -24.10
N VAL A 120 11.93 -12.00 -23.46
CA VAL A 120 12.02 -10.53 -23.57
C VAL A 120 12.31 -9.95 -22.20
N CYS A 121 13.36 -9.12 -22.13
CA CYS A 121 13.70 -8.37 -20.92
C CYS A 121 13.64 -6.87 -21.20
N ILE A 122 12.83 -6.15 -20.42
CA ILE A 122 12.73 -4.69 -20.42
C ILE A 122 13.32 -4.21 -19.11
N GLN A 123 14.41 -3.46 -19.16
CA GLN A 123 15.08 -2.91 -18.01
C GLN A 123 14.97 -1.39 -18.02
N CYS A 124 14.35 -0.82 -16.98
CA CYS A 124 14.21 0.61 -16.76
C CYS A 124 15.07 1.01 -15.56
N THR A 125 16.08 1.86 -15.76
CA THR A 125 16.96 2.32 -14.69
C THR A 125 16.76 3.81 -14.47
N VAL A 126 16.30 4.20 -13.29
CA VAL A 126 16.09 5.60 -12.91
C VAL A 126 17.46 6.22 -12.57
N MET A 127 17.86 7.24 -13.33
CA MET A 127 19.20 7.86 -13.23
C MET A 127 19.18 9.28 -12.67
N SER A 128 18.05 9.98 -12.76
CA SER A 128 17.83 11.30 -12.16
C SER A 128 16.34 11.44 -11.89
N VAL A 129 15.96 12.09 -10.79
CA VAL A 129 14.56 12.32 -10.40
C VAL A 129 14.32 13.81 -10.18
N ASP A 130 13.31 14.29 -10.89
CA ASP A 130 12.60 15.54 -10.63
C ASP A 130 11.23 15.16 -10.06
N TYR A 131 10.95 15.53 -8.84
CA TYR A 131 9.70 15.14 -8.18
C TYR A 131 8.43 15.69 -8.84
N ASP A 132 8.54 16.64 -9.75
CA ASP A 132 7.41 17.10 -10.59
C ASP A 132 7.13 16.16 -11.77
N CYS A 133 8.05 15.25 -12.09
CA CYS A 133 8.04 14.40 -13.28
C CYS A 133 8.22 12.93 -12.90
N SER A 134 7.13 12.15 -12.96
CA SER A 134 7.14 10.72 -12.57
C SER A 134 8.12 9.89 -13.39
N PRO A 135 9.05 9.18 -12.73
CA PRO A 135 9.93 8.22 -13.40
C PRO A 135 9.18 7.00 -13.95
N GLU A 136 8.05 6.59 -13.36
CA GLU A 136 7.21 5.50 -13.83
C GLU A 136 6.56 5.82 -15.18
N VAL A 137 6.04 7.05 -15.33
CA VAL A 137 5.49 7.54 -16.61
C VAL A 137 6.58 7.58 -17.68
N ALA A 138 7.75 8.12 -17.36
CA ALA A 138 8.88 8.16 -18.29
C ALA A 138 9.35 6.75 -18.69
N ALA A 139 9.42 5.82 -17.74
CA ALA A 139 9.83 4.44 -17.96
C ALA A 139 8.84 3.70 -18.86
N MET A 140 7.53 3.84 -18.63
CA MET A 140 6.50 3.16 -19.44
C MET A 140 6.48 3.69 -20.86
N ILE A 141 6.54 4.99 -21.08
CA ILE A 141 6.61 5.59 -22.41
C ILE A 141 7.89 5.13 -23.13
N GLY A 142 9.02 5.11 -22.41
CA GLY A 142 10.29 4.62 -22.93
C GLY A 142 10.28 3.14 -23.30
N ALA A 143 9.70 2.29 -22.44
CA ALA A 143 9.53 0.86 -22.71
C ALA A 143 8.67 0.62 -23.94
N SER A 144 7.52 1.29 -24.02
CA SER A 144 6.63 1.25 -25.17
C SER A 144 7.34 1.68 -26.47
N ALA A 145 8.07 2.80 -26.43
CA ALA A 145 8.81 3.28 -27.60
C ALA A 145 9.90 2.27 -28.03
N CYS A 146 10.72 1.77 -27.08
CA CYS A 146 11.81 0.83 -27.37
C CYS A 146 11.29 -0.47 -27.98
N VAL A 147 10.24 -1.09 -27.41
CA VAL A 147 9.65 -2.32 -27.97
C VAL A 147 9.05 -2.03 -29.34
N SER A 148 8.37 -0.89 -29.52
CA SER A 148 7.71 -0.56 -30.78
C SER A 148 8.68 -0.36 -31.96
N TYR A 149 9.83 0.32 -31.75
CA TYR A 149 10.80 0.50 -32.81
C TYR A 149 11.79 -0.66 -32.97
N SER A 150 11.82 -1.62 -32.02
CA SER A 150 12.68 -2.81 -32.09
C SER A 150 12.15 -3.83 -33.11
N GLU A 151 12.92 -4.90 -33.29
CA GLU A 151 12.51 -6.08 -34.06
C GLU A 151 11.46 -6.96 -33.38
N ILE A 152 11.13 -6.70 -32.12
CA ILE A 152 10.19 -7.53 -31.34
C ILE A 152 8.75 -7.32 -31.82
N PRO A 153 7.96 -8.39 -32.06
CA PRO A 153 6.56 -8.28 -32.43
C PRO A 153 5.74 -7.71 -31.29
N PHE A 154 5.01 -6.61 -31.54
CA PHE A 154 4.25 -5.87 -30.52
C PHE A 154 3.12 -5.07 -31.16
N ALA A 155 1.90 -5.19 -30.63
CA ALA A 155 0.69 -4.52 -31.12
C ALA A 155 0.45 -3.11 -30.50
N GLY A 156 1.45 -2.56 -29.82
CA GLY A 156 1.43 -1.15 -29.37
C GLY A 156 1.72 -0.16 -30.51
N PRO A 157 2.04 1.09 -30.16
CA PRO A 157 2.51 1.56 -28.85
C PRO A 157 1.39 1.86 -27.84
N ILE A 158 1.79 2.00 -26.58
CA ILE A 158 0.98 2.53 -25.50
C ILE A 158 1.60 3.81 -24.94
N GLY A 159 0.76 4.67 -24.41
CA GLY A 159 1.17 5.81 -23.56
C GLY A 159 0.69 5.62 -22.13
N CYS A 160 1.12 6.53 -21.24
CA CYS A 160 0.81 6.49 -19.82
C CYS A 160 0.71 7.89 -19.22
N LEU A 161 -0.22 8.07 -18.29
CA LEU A 161 -0.38 9.29 -17.50
C LEU A 161 -0.80 8.97 -16.07
N GLU A 162 -0.37 9.84 -15.15
CA GLU A 162 -0.95 9.96 -13.82
C GLU A 162 -2.10 10.97 -13.83
N VAL A 163 -3.14 10.70 -13.04
CA VAL A 163 -4.32 11.55 -12.91
C VAL A 163 -4.55 11.86 -11.44
N GLY A 164 -4.56 13.14 -11.11
CA GLY A 164 -4.89 13.67 -9.80
C GLY A 164 -6.26 14.35 -9.78
N TYR A 165 -6.78 14.58 -8.57
CA TYR A 165 -7.96 15.41 -8.33
C TYR A 165 -7.65 16.44 -7.25
N CYS A 166 -7.39 17.66 -7.66
CA CYS A 166 -6.94 18.76 -6.81
C CYS A 166 -7.94 19.92 -6.89
N ASP A 167 -8.39 20.43 -5.75
CA ASP A 167 -9.29 21.60 -5.66
C ASP A 167 -10.56 21.51 -6.52
N GLY A 168 -11.08 20.29 -6.72
CA GLY A 168 -12.29 20.04 -7.51
C GLY A 168 -12.02 19.86 -9.01
N GLU A 169 -10.78 19.85 -9.46
CA GLU A 169 -10.40 19.69 -10.86
C GLU A 169 -9.55 18.43 -11.11
N ILE A 170 -9.74 17.80 -12.27
CA ILE A 170 -8.92 16.68 -12.74
C ILE A 170 -7.63 17.27 -13.34
N VAL A 171 -6.49 16.87 -12.79
CA VAL A 171 -5.15 17.28 -13.20
C VAL A 171 -4.41 16.08 -13.80
N LEU A 172 -3.77 16.26 -14.97
CA LEU A 172 -2.93 15.22 -15.59
C LEU A 172 -1.46 15.44 -15.24
N ASN A 173 -0.77 14.36 -14.87
CA ASN A 173 0.60 14.37 -14.35
C ASN A 173 0.79 15.44 -13.26
N PRO A 174 0.12 15.33 -12.12
CA PRO A 174 0.21 16.34 -11.06
C PRO A 174 1.66 16.52 -10.61
N ASN A 175 2.08 17.76 -10.36
CA ASN A 175 3.38 18.07 -9.79
C ASN A 175 3.44 17.67 -8.30
N GLN A 176 4.62 17.79 -7.68
CA GLN A 176 4.85 17.40 -6.29
C GLN A 176 3.85 18.06 -5.31
N GLU A 177 3.60 19.37 -5.43
CA GLU A 177 2.68 20.08 -4.56
C GLU A 177 1.22 19.67 -4.79
N GLN A 178 0.83 19.46 -6.04
CA GLN A 178 -0.50 18.97 -6.38
C GLN A 178 -0.74 17.53 -5.86
N ARG A 179 0.28 16.66 -5.89
CA ARG A 179 0.16 15.30 -5.33
C ARG A 179 -0.10 15.29 -3.82
N LYS A 180 0.46 16.24 -3.06
CA LYS A 180 0.22 16.35 -1.60
C LYS A 180 -1.24 16.64 -1.25
N THR A 181 -1.97 17.33 -2.12
CA THR A 181 -3.37 17.72 -1.91
C THR A 181 -4.36 16.92 -2.75
N SER A 182 -3.85 16.10 -3.66
CA SER A 182 -4.67 15.28 -4.53
C SER A 182 -5.43 14.20 -3.76
N ARG A 183 -6.75 14.13 -4.00
CA ARG A 183 -7.60 13.07 -3.48
C ARG A 183 -7.65 11.83 -4.39
N MET A 184 -6.89 11.82 -5.48
CA MET A 184 -6.86 10.74 -6.46
C MET A 184 -5.43 10.58 -6.98
N ASP A 185 -4.96 9.35 -7.01
CA ASP A 185 -3.69 8.92 -7.61
C ASP A 185 -4.00 7.75 -8.54
N VAL A 186 -4.15 8.05 -9.82
CA VAL A 186 -4.57 7.06 -10.83
C VAL A 186 -3.55 7.03 -11.95
N THR A 187 -3.00 5.88 -12.23
CA THR A 187 -2.19 5.63 -13.42
C THR A 187 -3.06 4.97 -14.50
N VAL A 188 -3.10 5.59 -15.67
CA VAL A 188 -3.80 5.08 -16.84
C VAL A 188 -2.78 4.79 -17.94
N ALA A 189 -2.83 3.59 -18.52
CA ALA A 189 -2.11 3.28 -19.77
C ALA A 189 -3.12 2.89 -20.86
N ALA A 190 -2.85 3.33 -22.09
CA ALA A 190 -3.76 3.12 -23.20
C ALA A 190 -3.01 3.04 -24.54
N THR A 191 -3.62 2.36 -25.51
CA THR A 191 -3.33 2.53 -26.94
C THR A 191 -4.05 3.77 -27.48
N ALA A 192 -4.03 4.01 -28.76
CA ALA A 192 -4.83 5.08 -29.37
C ALA A 192 -6.35 4.83 -29.24
N GLU A 193 -6.78 3.57 -29.13
CA GLU A 193 -8.17 3.17 -29.23
C GLU A 193 -8.76 2.69 -27.91
N LYS A 194 -7.96 2.01 -27.08
CA LYS A 194 -8.42 1.29 -25.90
C LYS A 194 -7.55 1.57 -24.66
N VAL A 195 -8.17 1.55 -23.50
CA VAL A 195 -7.47 1.59 -22.20
C VAL A 195 -6.98 0.19 -21.86
N VAL A 196 -5.69 0.06 -21.58
CA VAL A 196 -5.05 -1.25 -21.32
C VAL A 196 -4.66 -1.46 -19.87
N MET A 197 -4.65 -0.41 -19.04
CA MET A 197 -4.39 -0.54 -17.61
C MET A 197 -4.95 0.66 -16.85
N ILE A 198 -5.55 0.36 -15.70
CA ILE A 198 -5.93 1.34 -14.68
C ILE A 198 -5.42 0.82 -13.34
N GLU A 199 -4.69 1.66 -12.62
CA GLU A 199 -4.31 1.43 -11.23
C GLU A 199 -4.56 2.70 -10.43
N ALA A 200 -5.42 2.62 -9.40
CA ALA A 200 -5.89 3.79 -8.68
C ALA A 200 -5.79 3.63 -7.17
N GLY A 201 -5.41 4.70 -6.50
CA GLY A 201 -5.67 5.01 -5.12
C GLY A 201 -6.50 6.29 -5.04
N ALA A 202 -7.48 6.36 -4.13
CA ALA A 202 -8.35 7.53 -4.04
C ALA A 202 -8.92 7.71 -2.62
N ASP A 203 -9.16 8.97 -2.24
CA ASP A 203 -9.86 9.31 -1.01
C ASP A 203 -11.36 9.44 -1.30
N GLU A 204 -12.04 8.28 -1.34
CA GLU A 204 -13.48 8.16 -1.53
C GLU A 204 -13.99 9.02 -2.71
N ILE A 205 -13.37 8.86 -3.87
CA ILE A 205 -13.74 9.58 -5.09
C ILE A 205 -15.01 8.97 -5.71
N PRO A 206 -16.02 9.80 -6.09
CA PRO A 206 -17.19 9.35 -6.82
C PRO A 206 -16.83 8.67 -8.15
N ASP A 207 -17.58 7.63 -8.51
CA ASP A 207 -17.36 6.82 -9.73
C ASP A 207 -17.34 7.70 -10.99
N GLU A 208 -18.17 8.74 -11.05
CA GLU A 208 -18.28 9.66 -12.20
C GLU A 208 -16.99 10.49 -12.38
N ILE A 209 -16.36 10.94 -11.29
CA ILE A 209 -15.09 11.69 -11.32
C ILE A 209 -13.95 10.75 -11.72
N MET A 210 -13.92 9.54 -11.17
CA MET A 210 -12.95 8.52 -11.53
C MET A 210 -13.01 8.22 -13.03
N TYR A 211 -14.21 7.96 -13.56
CA TYR A 211 -14.44 7.72 -14.98
C TYR A 211 -13.99 8.92 -15.85
N ALA A 212 -14.38 10.14 -15.46
CA ALA A 212 -13.99 11.36 -16.20
C ALA A 212 -12.46 11.53 -16.23
N GLY A 213 -11.76 11.19 -15.15
CA GLY A 213 -10.30 11.20 -15.07
C GLY A 213 -9.66 10.23 -16.06
N ILE A 214 -10.17 9.00 -16.13
CA ILE A 214 -9.70 7.96 -17.05
C ILE A 214 -9.90 8.40 -18.51
N VAL A 215 -11.08 8.91 -18.85
CA VAL A 215 -11.38 9.41 -20.20
C VAL A 215 -10.47 10.56 -20.60
N LYS A 216 -10.28 11.55 -19.69
CA LYS A 216 -9.38 12.69 -19.93
C LYS A 216 -7.93 12.25 -20.16
N ALA A 217 -7.45 11.27 -19.39
CA ALA A 217 -6.12 10.71 -19.57
C ALA A 217 -5.98 10.01 -20.93
N HIS A 218 -6.96 9.21 -21.34
CA HIS A 218 -6.93 8.52 -22.62
C HIS A 218 -6.81 9.50 -23.81
N GLU A 219 -7.55 10.61 -23.79
CA GLU A 219 -7.46 11.63 -24.84
C GLU A 219 -6.05 12.25 -24.94
N GLU A 220 -5.37 12.44 -23.83
CA GLU A 220 -3.99 12.94 -23.84
C GLU A 220 -2.98 11.86 -24.26
N ILE A 221 -3.22 10.61 -23.86
CA ILE A 221 -2.38 9.45 -24.23
C ILE A 221 -2.35 9.24 -25.75
N LYS A 222 -3.42 9.52 -26.48
CA LYS A 222 -3.43 9.45 -27.96
C LYS A 222 -2.31 10.29 -28.60
N LYS A 223 -1.96 11.43 -28.00
CA LYS A 223 -0.85 12.28 -28.48
C LYS A 223 0.52 11.61 -28.24
N GLN A 224 0.69 10.92 -27.13
CA GLN A 224 1.91 10.15 -26.83
C GLN A 224 2.08 8.99 -27.81
N VAL A 225 0.99 8.26 -28.10
CA VAL A 225 0.97 7.18 -29.08
C VAL A 225 1.34 7.70 -30.46
N ALA A 226 0.80 8.82 -30.90
CA ALA A 226 1.15 9.46 -32.16
C ALA A 226 2.62 9.88 -32.20
N PHE A 227 3.16 10.40 -31.10
CA PHE A 227 4.58 10.75 -30.97
C PHE A 227 5.50 9.53 -31.08
N ILE A 228 5.16 8.43 -30.42
CA ILE A 228 5.93 7.17 -30.52
C ILE A 228 5.87 6.63 -31.97
N ASN A 229 4.71 6.69 -32.62
CA ASN A 229 4.56 6.27 -34.00
C ASN A 229 5.44 7.09 -34.97
N GLN A 230 5.68 8.38 -34.71
CA GLN A 230 6.65 9.18 -35.49
C GLN A 230 8.07 8.61 -35.33
N ILE A 231 8.47 8.25 -34.12
CA ILE A 231 9.78 7.62 -33.86
C ILE A 231 9.89 6.30 -34.61
N VAL A 232 8.86 5.45 -34.52
CA VAL A 232 8.81 4.15 -35.21
C VAL A 232 8.91 4.31 -36.74
N ALA A 233 8.23 5.32 -37.30
CA ALA A 233 8.30 5.60 -38.74
C ALA A 233 9.71 5.98 -39.21
N GLU A 234 10.52 6.60 -38.36
CA GLU A 234 11.87 7.07 -38.71
C GLU A 234 12.98 6.04 -38.42
N ILE A 235 12.84 5.21 -37.38
CA ILE A 235 13.91 4.29 -36.95
C ILE A 235 13.46 2.87 -36.69
N GLY A 236 12.17 2.56 -36.94
CA GLY A 236 11.62 1.23 -36.69
C GLY A 236 12.35 0.14 -37.50
N LYS A 237 12.61 -0.97 -36.84
CA LYS A 237 13.20 -2.16 -37.45
C LYS A 237 12.07 -3.08 -37.97
N PRO A 238 12.34 -3.86 -39.03
CA PRO A 238 11.45 -4.96 -39.41
C PRO A 238 11.23 -5.90 -38.23
N LYS A 239 10.01 -6.36 -38.05
CA LYS A 239 9.70 -7.33 -36.99
C LYS A 239 10.33 -8.68 -37.31
N MET A 240 10.89 -9.33 -36.29
CA MET A 240 11.54 -10.63 -36.42
C MET A 240 10.51 -11.72 -36.74
N GLU A 241 10.92 -12.66 -37.54
CA GLU A 241 10.22 -13.96 -37.63
C GLU A 241 10.60 -14.80 -36.41
N TYR A 242 9.64 -15.57 -35.91
CA TYR A 242 9.83 -16.41 -34.72
C TYR A 242 9.14 -17.77 -34.89
N ASP A 243 9.56 -18.74 -34.12
CA ASP A 243 8.97 -20.06 -34.15
C ASP A 243 7.57 -20.03 -33.51
N HIS A 244 6.54 -20.19 -34.34
CA HIS A 244 5.16 -20.26 -33.88
C HIS A 244 4.90 -21.53 -33.08
N ALA A 245 4.20 -21.39 -31.95
CA ALA A 245 3.80 -22.55 -31.15
C ALA A 245 2.98 -23.53 -31.97
N GLN A 246 3.41 -24.78 -32.03
CA GLN A 246 2.71 -25.83 -32.75
C GLN A 246 1.49 -26.26 -31.95
N PHE A 247 0.34 -26.30 -32.60
CA PHE A 247 -0.91 -26.77 -32.01
C PHE A 247 -1.59 -27.74 -32.97
N ASN A 248 -2.02 -28.90 -32.48
CA ASN A 248 -2.72 -29.87 -33.29
C ASN A 248 -4.23 -29.54 -33.35
N GLN A 249 -4.62 -28.69 -34.31
CA GLN A 249 -6.01 -28.28 -34.50
C GLN A 249 -6.94 -29.45 -34.85
N GLU A 250 -6.47 -30.45 -35.60
CA GLU A 250 -7.29 -31.62 -35.98
C GLU A 250 -7.64 -32.45 -34.74
N LEU A 251 -6.65 -32.75 -33.90
CA LEU A 251 -6.88 -33.42 -32.62
C LEU A 251 -7.86 -32.65 -31.73
N PHE A 252 -7.67 -31.36 -31.61
CA PHE A 252 -8.56 -30.49 -30.82
C PHE A 252 -10.00 -30.52 -31.31
N ASP A 253 -10.21 -30.40 -32.63
CA ASP A 253 -11.54 -30.42 -33.22
C ASP A 253 -12.25 -31.76 -33.00
N LYS A 254 -11.53 -32.89 -33.06
CA LYS A 254 -12.03 -34.22 -32.70
C LYS A 254 -12.41 -34.30 -31.22
N ILE A 255 -11.55 -33.86 -30.33
CA ILE A 255 -11.82 -33.82 -28.88
C ILE A 255 -13.09 -32.99 -28.62
N VAL A 256 -13.19 -31.80 -29.17
CA VAL A 256 -14.36 -30.94 -28.99
C VAL A 256 -15.64 -31.58 -29.50
N ALA A 257 -15.60 -32.21 -30.68
CA ALA A 257 -16.74 -32.86 -31.25
C ALA A 257 -17.28 -34.04 -30.42
N ASP A 258 -16.36 -34.84 -29.87
CA ASP A 258 -16.71 -36.08 -29.17
C ASP A 258 -17.01 -35.93 -27.71
N PHE A 259 -16.45 -34.89 -27.02
CA PHE A 259 -16.48 -34.73 -25.57
C PHE A 259 -17.20 -33.45 -25.10
N MET A 260 -17.93 -32.73 -25.95
CA MET A 260 -18.59 -31.47 -25.57
C MET A 260 -19.57 -31.64 -24.43
N ASP A 261 -20.41 -32.68 -24.42
CA ASP A 261 -21.41 -32.89 -23.37
C ASP A 261 -20.75 -33.30 -22.05
N GLU A 262 -19.71 -34.13 -22.10
CA GLU A 262 -18.95 -34.53 -20.93
C GLU A 262 -18.19 -33.34 -20.34
N ALA A 263 -17.58 -32.51 -21.18
CA ALA A 263 -16.88 -31.30 -20.79
C ALA A 263 -17.82 -30.29 -20.12
N LYS A 264 -19.01 -30.07 -20.67
CA LYS A 264 -20.04 -29.24 -20.05
C LYS A 264 -20.44 -29.79 -18.67
N ALA A 265 -20.69 -31.10 -18.57
CA ALA A 265 -21.04 -31.73 -17.28
C ALA A 265 -19.89 -31.67 -16.24
N ALA A 266 -18.64 -31.72 -16.70
CA ALA A 266 -17.47 -31.55 -15.82
C ALA A 266 -17.37 -30.12 -15.30
N MET A 267 -17.69 -29.11 -16.14
CA MET A 267 -17.58 -27.68 -15.82
C MET A 267 -18.74 -27.17 -14.93
N ASP A 268 -19.92 -27.79 -15.03
CA ASP A 268 -21.14 -27.35 -14.35
C ASP A 268 -21.10 -27.72 -12.85
N THR A 269 -20.37 -26.94 -12.05
CA THR A 269 -20.26 -27.09 -10.60
C THR A 269 -19.61 -25.86 -9.98
N ASP A 270 -20.04 -25.49 -8.77
CA ASP A 270 -19.43 -24.45 -7.92
C ASP A 270 -18.16 -24.93 -7.20
N ASP A 271 -17.96 -26.25 -7.08
CA ASP A 271 -16.80 -26.85 -6.38
C ASP A 271 -15.62 -27.07 -7.34
N LYS A 272 -14.52 -26.34 -7.06
CA LYS A 272 -13.29 -26.44 -7.83
C LYS A 272 -12.72 -27.86 -7.86
N ASN A 273 -12.70 -28.57 -6.73
CA ASN A 273 -12.11 -29.91 -6.65
C ASN A 273 -12.93 -30.93 -7.43
N VAL A 274 -14.27 -30.81 -7.38
CA VAL A 274 -15.18 -31.64 -8.17
C VAL A 274 -14.96 -31.41 -9.66
N ARG A 275 -14.82 -30.15 -10.08
CA ARG A 275 -14.52 -29.79 -11.47
C ARG A 275 -13.20 -30.40 -11.96
N GLU A 276 -12.13 -30.21 -11.20
CA GLU A 276 -10.81 -30.76 -11.53
C GLU A 276 -10.84 -32.28 -11.61
N THR A 277 -11.51 -32.95 -10.69
CA THR A 277 -11.63 -34.42 -10.69
C THR A 277 -12.36 -34.91 -11.94
N ARG A 278 -13.51 -34.31 -12.29
CA ARG A 278 -14.29 -34.67 -13.47
C ARG A 278 -13.51 -34.38 -14.77
N TRP A 279 -12.80 -33.24 -14.81
CA TRP A 279 -11.99 -32.87 -15.97
C TRP A 279 -10.83 -33.83 -16.20
N ASN A 280 -10.13 -34.23 -15.17
CA ASN A 280 -9.04 -35.21 -15.24
C ASN A 280 -9.54 -36.59 -15.73
N ALA A 281 -10.70 -37.03 -15.23
CA ALA A 281 -11.31 -38.26 -15.72
C ALA A 281 -11.65 -38.20 -17.23
N MET A 282 -12.09 -37.05 -17.73
CA MET A 282 -12.33 -36.83 -19.15
C MET A 282 -11.03 -36.86 -19.96
N ILE A 283 -9.91 -36.33 -19.43
CA ILE A 283 -8.59 -36.42 -20.08
C ILE A 283 -8.16 -37.90 -20.20
N ASP A 284 -8.44 -38.75 -19.23
CA ASP A 284 -8.20 -40.18 -19.34
C ASP A 284 -8.98 -40.82 -20.48
N HIS A 285 -10.26 -40.40 -20.70
CA HIS A 285 -11.07 -40.82 -21.87
C HIS A 285 -10.48 -40.31 -23.18
N TRP A 286 -9.86 -39.10 -23.25
CA TRP A 286 -9.15 -38.65 -24.44
C TRP A 286 -7.99 -39.56 -24.77
N HIS A 287 -7.19 -39.99 -23.76
CA HIS A 287 -6.09 -40.92 -23.95
C HIS A 287 -6.59 -42.27 -24.49
N GLU A 288 -7.63 -42.83 -23.87
CA GLU A 288 -8.19 -44.11 -24.31
C GLU A 288 -8.65 -44.06 -25.77
N LYS A 289 -9.14 -42.94 -26.23
CA LYS A 289 -9.70 -42.78 -27.57
C LYS A 289 -8.67 -42.43 -28.65
N TYR A 290 -7.71 -41.54 -28.29
CA TYR A 290 -6.88 -40.88 -29.29
C TYR A 290 -5.38 -41.20 -29.21
N LEU A 291 -4.88 -41.82 -28.12
CA LEU A 291 -3.44 -42.03 -27.95
C LEU A 291 -2.81 -42.94 -29.03
N GLU A 292 -3.58 -43.90 -29.59
CA GLU A 292 -3.09 -44.74 -30.70
C GLU A 292 -2.95 -43.95 -31.99
N GLU A 293 -3.87 -43.00 -32.27
CA GLU A 293 -3.86 -42.17 -33.48
C GLU A 293 -2.88 -40.99 -33.33
N TYR A 294 -2.74 -40.44 -32.14
CA TYR A 294 -1.88 -39.29 -31.78
C TYR A 294 -0.94 -39.65 -30.62
N PRO A 295 0.15 -40.40 -30.88
CA PRO A 295 1.06 -40.84 -29.80
C PRO A 295 1.77 -39.70 -29.08
N ASP A 296 1.80 -38.49 -29.66
CA ASP A 296 2.40 -37.26 -29.10
C ASP A 296 1.38 -36.29 -28.49
N MET A 297 0.12 -36.76 -28.27
CA MET A 297 -0.96 -35.90 -27.79
C MET A 297 -0.67 -35.24 -26.43
N ASP A 298 0.15 -35.89 -25.60
CA ASP A 298 0.49 -35.38 -24.24
C ASP A 298 1.10 -33.99 -24.29
N GLN A 299 1.84 -33.65 -25.33
CA GLN A 299 2.41 -32.29 -25.50
C GLN A 299 1.37 -31.21 -25.79
N TYR A 300 0.15 -31.60 -26.20
CA TYR A 300 -0.94 -30.67 -26.54
C TYR A 300 -2.05 -30.62 -25.49
N LEU A 301 -2.05 -31.52 -24.48
CA LEU A 301 -3.15 -31.66 -23.52
C LEU A 301 -3.46 -30.38 -22.75
N GLU A 302 -2.43 -29.68 -22.29
CA GLU A 302 -2.61 -28.45 -21.53
C GLU A 302 -3.27 -27.34 -22.37
N GLU A 303 -2.81 -27.18 -23.61
CA GLU A 303 -3.40 -26.21 -24.53
C GLU A 303 -4.81 -26.62 -25.01
N CYS A 304 -5.02 -27.90 -25.27
CA CYS A 304 -6.36 -28.45 -25.56
C CYS A 304 -7.32 -28.19 -24.41
N THR A 305 -6.90 -28.50 -23.18
CA THR A 305 -7.67 -28.22 -21.95
C THR A 305 -8.03 -26.74 -21.87
N TYR A 306 -7.03 -25.85 -21.96
CA TYR A 306 -7.23 -24.42 -21.88
C TYR A 306 -8.23 -23.92 -22.94
N LYS A 307 -8.02 -24.27 -24.20
CA LYS A 307 -8.89 -23.84 -25.31
C LYS A 307 -10.31 -24.40 -25.18
N PHE A 308 -10.45 -25.65 -24.73
CA PHE A 308 -11.77 -26.26 -24.57
C PHE A 308 -12.56 -25.63 -23.42
N GLN A 309 -11.93 -25.46 -22.27
CA GLN A 309 -12.55 -24.77 -21.14
C GLN A 309 -12.91 -23.33 -21.52
N LYS A 310 -12.00 -22.60 -22.19
CA LYS A 310 -12.28 -21.25 -22.68
C LYS A 310 -13.48 -21.20 -23.61
N LYS A 311 -13.61 -22.16 -24.53
CA LYS A 311 -14.74 -22.25 -25.46
C LYS A 311 -16.08 -22.42 -24.74
N ILE A 312 -16.11 -23.27 -23.72
CA ILE A 312 -17.33 -23.50 -22.91
C ILE A 312 -17.67 -22.27 -22.08
N VAL A 313 -16.69 -21.74 -21.35
CA VAL A 313 -16.88 -20.57 -20.48
C VAL A 313 -17.32 -19.35 -21.29
N LYS A 314 -16.68 -19.10 -22.45
CA LYS A 314 -17.05 -18.01 -23.36
C LYS A 314 -18.52 -18.16 -23.82
N ALA A 315 -18.90 -19.33 -24.31
CA ALA A 315 -20.26 -19.57 -24.79
C ALA A 315 -21.29 -19.37 -23.66
N TRP A 316 -21.06 -19.95 -22.49
CA TRP A 316 -21.97 -19.82 -21.35
C TRP A 316 -22.10 -18.39 -20.85
N LEU A 317 -21.00 -17.66 -20.69
CA LEU A 317 -21.05 -16.28 -20.22
C LEU A 317 -21.77 -15.36 -21.22
N LEU A 318 -21.61 -15.57 -22.54
CA LEU A 318 -22.35 -14.82 -23.56
C LEU A 318 -23.86 -15.14 -23.55
N GLU A 319 -24.22 -16.38 -23.21
CA GLU A 319 -25.63 -16.81 -23.00
C GLU A 319 -26.19 -16.32 -21.63
N GLY A 320 -25.39 -15.68 -20.78
CA GLY A 320 -25.75 -15.25 -19.43
C GLY A 320 -25.78 -16.37 -18.39
N HIS A 321 -25.18 -17.51 -18.70
CA HIS A 321 -25.01 -18.65 -17.79
C HIS A 321 -23.61 -18.65 -17.19
N ARG A 322 -23.51 -18.87 -15.87
CA ARG A 322 -22.21 -18.97 -15.17
C ARG A 322 -21.94 -20.42 -14.77
N VAL A 323 -20.64 -20.76 -14.67
CA VAL A 323 -20.20 -22.13 -14.34
C VAL A 323 -20.74 -22.69 -13.02
N ASP A 324 -21.21 -21.86 -12.13
CA ASP A 324 -21.84 -22.21 -10.84
C ASP A 324 -23.35 -21.88 -10.79
N GLY A 325 -23.95 -21.57 -11.95
CA GLY A 325 -25.40 -21.30 -12.08
C GLY A 325 -25.85 -19.91 -11.63
N ARG A 326 -24.94 -19.05 -11.13
CA ARG A 326 -25.28 -17.68 -10.70
C ARG A 326 -25.70 -16.80 -11.88
N ALA A 327 -26.54 -15.81 -11.58
CA ALA A 327 -26.80 -14.69 -12.49
C ALA A 327 -25.55 -13.78 -12.59
N LYS A 328 -25.47 -12.94 -13.63
CA LYS A 328 -24.28 -12.08 -13.88
C LYS A 328 -23.97 -11.11 -12.73
N ASN A 329 -24.97 -10.64 -12.01
CA ASN A 329 -24.83 -9.69 -10.90
C ASN A 329 -24.93 -10.38 -9.52
N GLU A 330 -24.87 -11.69 -9.46
CA GLU A 330 -24.98 -12.44 -8.22
C GLU A 330 -23.61 -12.71 -7.61
N ILE A 331 -23.49 -12.42 -6.32
CA ILE A 331 -22.27 -12.66 -5.53
C ILE A 331 -22.36 -14.06 -4.93
N ARG A 332 -21.23 -14.77 -4.85
CA ARG A 332 -21.13 -16.07 -4.15
C ARG A 332 -21.57 -15.93 -2.69
N PRO A 333 -22.01 -17.01 -2.02
CA PRO A 333 -22.38 -16.98 -0.61
C PRO A 333 -21.27 -16.34 0.24
N LEU A 334 -21.66 -15.41 1.12
CA LEU A 334 -20.78 -14.60 1.94
C LEU A 334 -20.86 -14.98 3.41
N ALA A 335 -19.74 -14.93 4.12
CA ALA A 335 -19.68 -14.96 5.57
C ALA A 335 -18.56 -14.03 6.08
N ALA A 336 -18.79 -13.43 7.25
CA ALA A 336 -17.83 -12.60 7.94
C ALA A 336 -17.80 -12.94 9.43
N GLU A 337 -16.61 -12.99 10.01
CA GLU A 337 -16.40 -13.25 11.43
C GLU A 337 -15.32 -12.31 11.97
N VAL A 338 -15.43 -11.86 13.21
CA VAL A 338 -14.41 -11.06 13.91
C VAL A 338 -14.05 -11.71 15.24
N GLY A 339 -12.86 -11.37 15.76
CA GLY A 339 -12.39 -11.94 17.04
C GLY A 339 -12.03 -13.44 16.94
N VAL A 340 -11.68 -13.92 15.77
CA VAL A 340 -11.39 -15.35 15.49
C VAL A 340 -10.18 -15.84 16.28
N LEU A 341 -9.16 -15.00 16.47
CA LEU A 341 -7.94 -15.33 17.17
C LEU A 341 -7.86 -14.64 18.54
N PRO A 342 -7.73 -15.38 19.65
CA PRO A 342 -7.94 -14.84 21.00
C PRO A 342 -6.82 -13.94 21.53
N ARG A 343 -5.60 -14.01 20.96
CA ARG A 343 -4.43 -13.29 21.49
C ARG A 343 -3.89 -12.16 20.60
N VAL A 344 -4.47 -11.98 19.42
CA VAL A 344 -4.11 -10.91 18.51
C VAL A 344 -4.82 -9.60 18.90
N HIS A 345 -4.47 -8.50 18.24
CA HIS A 345 -5.08 -7.21 18.57
C HIS A 345 -6.43 -7.02 17.87
N GLY A 346 -6.60 -7.61 16.69
CA GLY A 346 -7.87 -7.73 15.97
C GLY A 346 -7.75 -8.77 14.87
N SER A 347 -8.84 -9.44 14.54
CA SER A 347 -8.88 -10.43 13.46
C SER A 347 -10.23 -10.43 12.75
N GLY A 348 -10.20 -10.57 11.42
CA GLY A 348 -11.37 -10.69 10.58
C GLY A 348 -11.22 -11.85 9.60
N LEU A 349 -12.17 -12.75 9.58
CA LEU A 349 -12.27 -13.82 8.60
C LEU A 349 -13.38 -13.47 7.62
N PHE A 350 -13.01 -13.36 6.34
CA PHE A 350 -13.97 -13.12 5.26
C PHE A 350 -13.98 -14.30 4.31
N THR A 351 -15.19 -14.80 4.04
CA THR A 351 -15.43 -15.95 3.16
C THR A 351 -16.39 -15.56 2.04
N ARG A 352 -16.06 -15.94 0.82
CA ARG A 352 -16.87 -15.74 -0.38
C ARG A 352 -16.80 -16.98 -1.26
N GLY A 353 -17.84 -17.82 -1.22
CA GLY A 353 -17.80 -19.16 -1.79
C GLY A 353 -16.61 -19.94 -1.21
N GLN A 354 -15.78 -20.51 -2.08
CA GLN A 354 -14.56 -21.23 -1.68
C GLN A 354 -13.37 -20.30 -1.43
N THR A 355 -13.48 -18.98 -1.57
CA THR A 355 -12.39 -18.06 -1.25
C THR A 355 -12.51 -17.61 0.21
N GLN A 356 -11.44 -17.78 0.99
CA GLN A 356 -11.40 -17.44 2.41
C GLN A 356 -10.09 -16.76 2.77
N VAL A 357 -10.18 -15.61 3.45
CA VAL A 357 -9.02 -14.81 3.91
C VAL A 357 -9.18 -14.46 5.37
N LEU A 358 -8.17 -14.80 6.16
CA LEU A 358 -8.02 -14.38 7.56
C LEU A 358 -7.06 -13.18 7.61
N SER A 359 -7.56 -12.03 8.00
CA SER A 359 -6.74 -10.83 8.22
C SER A 359 -6.53 -10.61 9.71
N VAL A 360 -5.28 -10.26 10.08
CA VAL A 360 -4.87 -10.07 11.47
C VAL A 360 -4.23 -8.68 11.62
N CYS A 361 -4.79 -7.87 12.52
CA CYS A 361 -4.28 -6.54 12.84
C CYS A 361 -3.38 -6.59 14.07
N THR A 362 -2.22 -5.94 13.98
CA THR A 362 -1.28 -5.72 15.08
C THR A 362 -1.01 -4.23 15.22
N LEU A 363 -1.14 -3.72 16.43
CA LEU A 363 -0.88 -2.33 16.82
C LEU A 363 0.41 -2.24 17.61
N ASN A 364 1.21 -1.20 17.38
CA ASN A 364 2.42 -0.95 18.15
C ASN A 364 2.69 0.57 18.23
N THR A 365 3.73 0.97 18.96
CA THR A 365 4.19 2.37 18.99
C THR A 365 4.70 2.83 17.62
N LEU A 366 4.78 4.14 17.41
CA LEU A 366 5.29 4.74 16.17
C LEU A 366 6.74 4.35 15.87
N ALA A 367 7.54 4.00 16.88
CA ALA A 367 8.89 3.45 16.68
C ALA A 367 8.91 2.14 15.85
N ALA A 368 7.77 1.46 15.71
CA ALA A 368 7.62 0.27 14.87
C ALA A 368 7.23 0.58 13.41
N CYS A 369 7.14 1.85 13.01
CA CYS A 369 6.94 2.24 11.62
C CYS A 369 8.05 1.67 10.72
N GLN A 370 7.67 1.25 9.53
CA GLN A 370 8.64 0.75 8.56
C GLN A 370 9.51 1.91 8.05
N LYS A 371 10.83 1.79 8.17
CA LYS A 371 11.77 2.73 7.55
C LYS A 371 11.89 2.44 6.07
N LEU A 372 11.84 3.50 5.25
CA LEU A 372 11.93 3.43 3.80
C LEU A 372 13.28 4.01 3.34
N ASP A 373 13.92 3.35 2.38
CA ASP A 373 15.15 3.81 1.74
C ASP A 373 14.96 3.70 0.22
N THR A 374 14.14 4.60 -0.32
CA THR A 374 13.71 4.65 -1.73
C THR A 374 14.11 5.98 -2.37
N ILE A 375 13.82 6.17 -3.65
CA ILE A 375 14.02 7.45 -4.33
C ILE A 375 12.97 8.51 -3.94
N TRP A 376 11.93 8.14 -3.22
CA TRP A 376 10.86 9.02 -2.77
C TRP A 376 11.22 9.71 -1.44
N GLU A 377 10.48 10.78 -1.11
CA GLU A 377 10.73 11.59 0.09
C GLU A 377 10.24 10.93 1.38
N GLU A 378 9.28 10.01 1.31
CA GLU A 378 8.79 9.31 2.48
C GLU A 378 9.88 8.43 3.09
N GLU A 379 10.19 8.69 4.35
CA GLU A 379 11.20 7.94 5.12
C GLU A 379 10.58 6.88 6.01
N GLU A 380 9.29 6.99 6.31
CA GLU A 380 8.56 6.10 7.20
C GLU A 380 7.17 5.75 6.69
N LYS A 381 6.76 4.54 6.97
CA LYS A 381 5.44 4.03 6.64
C LYS A 381 4.76 3.49 7.89
N ARG A 382 3.68 4.17 8.31
CA ARG A 382 2.92 3.86 9.52
C ARG A 382 1.97 2.67 9.34
N TYR A 383 1.32 2.55 8.20
CA TYR A 383 0.43 1.45 7.86
C TYR A 383 1.13 0.47 6.93
N MET A 384 1.18 -0.79 7.32
CA MET A 384 1.78 -1.87 6.57
C MET A 384 0.74 -2.94 6.30
N HIS A 385 0.55 -3.30 5.04
CA HIS A 385 -0.32 -4.41 4.65
C HIS A 385 0.50 -5.51 3.99
N HIS A 386 0.46 -6.71 4.55
CA HIS A 386 1.11 -7.89 4.00
C HIS A 386 0.06 -8.93 3.59
N TYR A 387 0.32 -9.60 2.48
CA TYR A 387 -0.56 -10.61 1.90
C TYR A 387 0.24 -11.87 1.63
N ASN A 388 -0.23 -12.99 2.16
CA ASN A 388 0.39 -14.29 2.02
C ASN A 388 -0.54 -15.24 1.28
N PHE A 389 0.01 -15.90 0.23
CA PHE A 389 -0.72 -16.85 -0.61
C PHE A 389 -0.02 -18.20 -0.59
N PRO A 390 -0.24 -19.01 0.46
CA PRO A 390 0.43 -20.30 0.62
C PRO A 390 -0.11 -21.34 -0.38
N PRO A 391 0.71 -22.30 -0.81
CA PRO A 391 0.33 -23.31 -1.80
C PRO A 391 -0.92 -24.11 -1.46
N TYR A 392 -1.14 -24.42 -0.18
CA TYR A 392 -2.35 -25.14 0.25
C TYR A 392 -3.66 -24.40 -0.05
N SER A 393 -3.61 -23.07 -0.20
CA SER A 393 -4.82 -22.28 -0.49
C SER A 393 -5.44 -22.58 -1.85
N VAL A 394 -4.67 -23.17 -2.76
CA VAL A 394 -5.11 -23.65 -4.07
C VAL A 394 -4.99 -25.17 -4.22
N GLY A 395 -4.70 -25.91 -3.14
CA GLY A 395 -4.58 -27.37 -3.16
C GLY A 395 -3.21 -27.90 -3.61
N GLU A 396 -2.20 -27.04 -3.79
CA GLU A 396 -0.87 -27.46 -4.23
C GLU A 396 -0.03 -28.07 -3.11
N ALA A 397 0.50 -29.26 -3.33
CA ALA A 397 1.39 -29.97 -2.40
C ALA A 397 2.86 -29.57 -2.63
N ARG A 398 3.23 -28.36 -2.26
CA ARG A 398 4.62 -27.87 -2.33
C ARG A 398 4.99 -27.03 -1.11
N ALA A 399 6.30 -26.93 -0.84
CA ALA A 399 6.79 -26.05 0.22
C ALA A 399 6.53 -24.57 -0.12
N PRO A 400 6.21 -23.74 0.88
CA PRO A 400 6.10 -22.30 0.67
C PRO A 400 7.45 -21.72 0.23
N ARG A 401 7.41 -20.75 -0.68
CA ARG A 401 8.57 -19.99 -1.15
C ARG A 401 8.56 -18.59 -0.56
N SER A 402 9.60 -17.79 -0.84
CA SER A 402 9.60 -16.37 -0.52
C SER A 402 8.46 -15.67 -1.25
N THR A 403 7.98 -14.57 -0.67
CA THR A 403 6.94 -13.69 -1.24
C THR A 403 7.27 -13.34 -2.70
N ASN A 404 6.30 -13.55 -3.59
CA ASN A 404 6.44 -13.29 -5.01
C ASN A 404 5.86 -11.91 -5.41
N ARG A 405 6.09 -11.48 -6.66
CA ARG A 405 5.62 -10.18 -7.17
C ARG A 405 4.07 -10.05 -7.15
N ARG A 406 3.33 -11.16 -7.27
CA ARG A 406 1.86 -11.15 -7.22
C ARG A 406 1.38 -10.87 -5.79
N GLU A 407 2.00 -11.50 -4.79
CA GLU A 407 1.68 -11.26 -3.38
C GLU A 407 1.97 -9.81 -2.98
N TYR A 408 3.09 -9.23 -3.43
CA TYR A 408 3.38 -7.80 -3.25
C TYR A 408 2.30 -6.91 -3.89
N GLY A 409 1.88 -7.21 -5.11
CA GLY A 409 0.83 -6.45 -5.80
C GLY A 409 -0.53 -6.51 -5.11
N HIS A 410 -0.94 -7.69 -4.63
CA HIS A 410 -2.21 -7.87 -3.90
C HIS A 410 -2.17 -7.16 -2.53
N GLY A 411 -1.04 -7.24 -1.81
CA GLY A 411 -0.84 -6.51 -0.56
C GLY A 411 -0.91 -5.00 -0.76
N ALA A 412 -0.25 -4.48 -1.79
CA ALA A 412 -0.27 -3.05 -2.12
C ALA A 412 -1.66 -2.55 -2.54
N LEU A 413 -2.45 -3.36 -3.25
CA LEU A 413 -3.84 -3.02 -3.58
C LEU A 413 -4.69 -2.89 -2.31
N ALA A 414 -4.60 -3.85 -1.40
CA ALA A 414 -5.34 -3.81 -0.15
C ALA A 414 -4.88 -2.67 0.76
N GLU A 415 -3.58 -2.36 0.79
CA GLU A 415 -3.03 -1.22 1.50
C GLU A 415 -3.60 0.09 0.95
N ARG A 416 -3.53 0.30 -0.37
CA ARG A 416 -4.05 1.49 -1.05
C ARG A 416 -5.55 1.67 -0.82
N ALA A 417 -6.31 0.58 -0.79
CA ALA A 417 -7.76 0.60 -0.53
C ALA A 417 -8.13 1.09 0.88
N LEU A 418 -7.25 0.84 1.88
CA LEU A 418 -7.55 1.10 3.28
C LEU A 418 -6.93 2.39 3.83
N VAL A 419 -5.81 2.85 3.26
CA VAL A 419 -5.12 4.09 3.70
C VAL A 419 -6.08 5.28 3.82
N PRO A 420 -7.01 5.54 2.87
CA PRO A 420 -7.89 6.70 2.93
C PRO A 420 -8.88 6.72 4.09
N VAL A 421 -9.13 5.58 4.71
CA VAL A 421 -10.08 5.46 5.83
C VAL A 421 -9.40 5.34 7.19
N LEU A 422 -8.07 5.32 7.23
CA LEU A 422 -7.33 5.25 8.49
C LEU A 422 -7.36 6.58 9.23
N PRO A 423 -7.42 6.56 10.58
CA PRO A 423 -7.31 7.78 11.38
C PRO A 423 -5.94 8.44 11.24
N SER A 424 -5.86 9.74 11.47
CA SER A 424 -4.59 10.47 11.55
C SER A 424 -3.70 9.96 12.70
N VAL A 425 -2.43 10.35 12.70
CA VAL A 425 -1.51 10.03 13.82
C VAL A 425 -1.99 10.67 15.11
N ASP A 426 -2.51 11.90 15.03
CA ASP A 426 -2.99 12.64 16.20
C ASP A 426 -4.21 11.97 16.86
N GLU A 427 -5.09 11.39 16.05
CA GLU A 427 -6.28 10.69 16.53
C GLU A 427 -5.98 9.29 17.05
N PHE A 428 -5.03 8.59 16.41
CA PHE A 428 -4.70 7.20 16.74
C PHE A 428 -3.19 6.95 16.55
N PRO A 429 -2.36 7.25 17.55
CA PRO A 429 -0.88 7.28 17.46
C PRO A 429 -0.24 5.89 17.48
N TYR A 430 -0.69 4.98 16.62
CA TYR A 430 -0.16 3.63 16.49
C TYR A 430 0.46 3.38 15.11
N ALA A 431 1.55 2.66 15.07
CA ALA A 431 1.93 1.90 13.89
C ALA A 431 0.97 0.72 13.73
N ILE A 432 0.42 0.54 12.53
CA ILE A 432 -0.61 -0.45 12.23
C ILE A 432 -0.06 -1.45 11.21
N ARG A 433 -0.07 -2.73 11.54
CA ARG A 433 0.27 -3.79 10.60
C ARG A 433 -0.89 -4.75 10.44
N VAL A 434 -1.35 -4.94 9.20
CA VAL A 434 -2.33 -5.97 8.85
C VAL A 434 -1.66 -7.04 8.02
N VAL A 435 -1.92 -8.30 8.32
CA VAL A 435 -1.49 -9.45 7.53
C VAL A 435 -2.72 -10.22 7.10
N SER A 436 -2.87 -10.39 5.79
CA SER A 436 -3.92 -11.23 5.21
C SER A 436 -3.35 -12.59 4.82
N GLU A 437 -3.82 -13.63 5.50
CA GLU A 437 -3.50 -15.03 5.22
C GLU A 437 -4.60 -15.63 4.35
N VAL A 438 -4.27 -16.03 3.14
CA VAL A 438 -5.21 -16.72 2.26
C VAL A 438 -5.33 -18.18 2.68
N LEU A 439 -6.48 -18.55 3.21
CA LEU A 439 -6.74 -19.94 3.67
C LEU A 439 -7.27 -20.80 2.53
N SER A 440 -8.03 -20.24 1.60
CA SER A 440 -8.54 -20.90 0.41
C SER A 440 -8.77 -19.89 -0.70
N SER A 441 -8.53 -20.27 -1.95
CA SER A 441 -8.68 -19.38 -3.11
C SER A 441 -9.36 -20.04 -4.30
N ASN A 442 -10.48 -19.45 -4.71
CA ASN A 442 -11.18 -19.72 -5.97
C ASN A 442 -11.58 -18.40 -6.65
N GLY A 443 -10.57 -17.54 -6.92
CA GLY A 443 -10.74 -16.23 -7.57
C GLY A 443 -11.07 -15.08 -6.61
N SER A 444 -10.75 -13.86 -7.03
CA SER A 444 -11.04 -12.59 -6.32
C SER A 444 -10.45 -12.47 -4.90
N THR A 445 -9.32 -13.10 -4.65
CA THR A 445 -8.76 -13.25 -3.30
C THR A 445 -8.24 -11.95 -2.71
N SER A 446 -7.67 -11.04 -3.53
CA SER A 446 -7.23 -9.72 -3.08
C SER A 446 -8.39 -8.86 -2.56
N GLN A 447 -9.58 -9.00 -3.16
CA GLN A 447 -10.78 -8.31 -2.71
C GLN A 447 -11.30 -8.90 -1.38
N GLY A 448 -11.16 -10.21 -1.19
CA GLY A 448 -11.40 -10.86 0.10
C GLY A 448 -10.46 -10.34 1.19
N SER A 449 -9.19 -10.04 0.86
CA SER A 449 -8.25 -9.47 1.82
C SER A 449 -8.62 -8.05 2.24
N ILE A 450 -9.18 -7.24 1.36
CA ILE A 450 -9.67 -5.90 1.70
C ILE A 450 -10.83 -5.98 2.70
N CYS A 451 -11.82 -6.83 2.43
CA CYS A 451 -12.95 -7.03 3.33
C CYS A 451 -12.50 -7.59 4.70
N GLY A 452 -11.66 -8.64 4.71
CA GLY A 452 -11.11 -9.21 5.94
C GLY A 452 -10.26 -8.23 6.75
N SER A 453 -9.50 -7.37 6.07
CA SER A 453 -8.68 -6.36 6.74
C SER A 453 -9.50 -5.21 7.31
N THR A 454 -10.57 -4.79 6.64
CA THR A 454 -11.55 -3.85 7.21
C THR A 454 -12.12 -4.42 8.52
N LEU A 455 -12.57 -5.67 8.52
CA LEU A 455 -13.08 -6.34 9.72
C LEU A 455 -12.02 -6.42 10.83
N ALA A 456 -10.77 -6.77 10.49
CA ALA A 456 -9.67 -6.87 11.44
C ALA A 456 -9.31 -5.51 12.08
N LEU A 457 -9.32 -4.43 11.30
CA LEU A 457 -9.10 -3.06 11.79
C LEU A 457 -10.20 -2.63 12.76
N MET A 458 -11.46 -2.88 12.39
CA MET A 458 -12.61 -2.57 13.25
C MET A 458 -12.60 -3.40 14.54
N ASP A 459 -12.24 -4.68 14.48
CA ASP A 459 -12.09 -5.56 15.63
C ASP A 459 -10.92 -5.15 16.54
N ALA A 460 -9.86 -4.58 15.98
CA ALA A 460 -8.73 -4.05 16.72
C ALA A 460 -9.02 -2.72 17.44
N GLY A 461 -10.17 -2.10 17.19
CA GLY A 461 -10.51 -0.78 17.71
C GLY A 461 -9.83 0.38 16.99
N VAL A 462 -9.37 0.18 15.75
CA VAL A 462 -8.88 1.27 14.91
C VAL A 462 -10.09 2.08 14.42
N PRO A 463 -10.19 3.38 14.76
CA PRO A 463 -11.36 4.19 14.42
C PRO A 463 -11.30 4.62 12.93
N ILE A 464 -11.47 3.64 12.03
CA ILE A 464 -11.53 3.92 10.60
C ILE A 464 -12.76 4.78 10.28
N LYS A 465 -12.60 5.69 9.31
CA LYS A 465 -13.62 6.64 8.87
C LYS A 465 -14.88 5.95 8.34
N ALA A 466 -14.70 4.87 7.59
CA ALA A 466 -15.79 4.05 7.04
C ALA A 466 -15.25 2.65 6.67
N PRO A 467 -16.12 1.61 6.67
CA PRO A 467 -15.72 0.29 6.20
C PRO A 467 -15.55 0.27 4.67
N VAL A 468 -14.55 -0.48 4.22
CA VAL A 468 -14.23 -0.66 2.80
C VAL A 468 -14.57 -2.08 2.39
N ALA A 469 -15.31 -2.25 1.31
CA ALA A 469 -15.52 -3.52 0.64
C ALA A 469 -14.85 -3.55 -0.74
N GLY A 470 -14.41 -4.73 -1.15
CA GLY A 470 -13.81 -4.96 -2.45
C GLY A 470 -14.52 -6.06 -3.24
N ILE A 471 -14.65 -5.86 -4.56
CA ILE A 471 -15.23 -6.81 -5.48
C ILE A 471 -14.49 -6.79 -6.82
N SER A 472 -14.56 -7.88 -7.58
CA SER A 472 -14.08 -7.94 -8.95
C SER A 472 -15.21 -8.03 -9.96
N CYS A 473 -14.97 -7.46 -11.13
CA CYS A 473 -15.81 -7.56 -12.32
C CYS A 473 -15.03 -8.25 -13.43
N GLY A 474 -15.63 -9.26 -14.06
CA GLY A 474 -15.13 -9.94 -15.24
C GLY A 474 -15.75 -9.41 -16.52
N LEU A 475 -15.12 -9.77 -17.64
CA LEU A 475 -15.56 -9.44 -18.98
C LEU A 475 -15.40 -10.65 -19.89
N ILE A 476 -16.36 -10.82 -20.76
CA ILE A 476 -16.26 -11.65 -21.95
C ILE A 476 -16.71 -10.84 -23.17
N GLN A 477 -15.98 -10.94 -24.27
CA GLN A 477 -16.33 -10.28 -25.54
C GLN A 477 -16.51 -11.32 -26.64
N ASP A 478 -17.41 -11.04 -27.56
CA ASP A 478 -17.53 -11.80 -28.79
C ASP A 478 -16.79 -11.12 -29.96
N ASP A 479 -16.60 -11.86 -31.04
CA ASP A 479 -15.87 -11.40 -32.20
C ASP A 479 -16.60 -10.27 -32.97
N ASP A 480 -17.89 -10.09 -32.74
CA ASP A 480 -18.71 -8.98 -33.27
C ASP A 480 -18.63 -7.70 -32.45
N GLY A 481 -17.87 -7.72 -31.32
CA GLY A 481 -17.72 -6.61 -30.40
C GLY A 481 -18.78 -6.53 -29.31
N SER A 482 -19.76 -7.42 -29.31
CA SER A 482 -20.67 -7.54 -28.17
C SER A 482 -19.94 -8.04 -26.93
N PHE A 483 -20.38 -7.61 -25.74
CA PHE A 483 -19.71 -7.96 -24.50
C PHE A 483 -20.70 -8.21 -23.36
N GLN A 484 -20.26 -8.94 -22.36
CA GLN A 484 -20.92 -9.08 -21.07
C GLN A 484 -19.95 -8.87 -19.92
N THR A 485 -20.36 -8.06 -18.96
CA THR A 485 -19.70 -7.93 -17.66
C THR A 485 -20.42 -8.77 -16.61
N PHE A 486 -19.69 -9.26 -15.63
CA PHE A 486 -20.24 -10.07 -14.54
C PHE A 486 -19.46 -9.86 -13.23
N ILE A 487 -20.16 -9.95 -12.11
CA ILE A 487 -19.62 -9.65 -10.77
C ILE A 487 -19.05 -10.91 -10.11
N ASP A 488 -18.09 -10.71 -9.22
CA ASP A 488 -17.51 -11.75 -8.37
C ASP A 488 -16.96 -12.94 -9.15
N ILE A 489 -15.88 -12.69 -9.85
CA ILE A 489 -15.18 -13.66 -10.68
C ILE A 489 -14.68 -14.84 -9.83
N GLN A 490 -15.02 -16.07 -10.20
CA GLN A 490 -14.37 -17.25 -9.66
C GLN A 490 -13.15 -17.70 -10.50
N GLY A 491 -12.35 -18.64 -9.96
CA GLY A 491 -11.05 -19.00 -10.53
C GLY A 491 -11.08 -19.38 -12.01
N VAL A 492 -12.05 -20.20 -12.46
CA VAL A 492 -12.14 -20.61 -13.88
C VAL A 492 -12.60 -19.46 -14.77
N GLU A 493 -13.44 -18.57 -14.26
CA GLU A 493 -13.88 -17.37 -14.98
C GLU A 493 -12.75 -16.33 -15.06
N ASP A 494 -11.93 -16.18 -13.98
CA ASP A 494 -10.69 -15.39 -14.03
C ASP A 494 -9.71 -15.97 -15.04
N PHE A 495 -9.55 -17.30 -15.09
CA PHE A 495 -8.58 -17.95 -15.96
C PHE A 495 -8.94 -17.81 -17.46
N HIS A 496 -10.21 -17.87 -17.83
CA HIS A 496 -10.70 -17.85 -19.22
C HIS A 496 -11.36 -16.53 -19.64
N GLY A 497 -11.71 -15.65 -18.70
CA GLY A 497 -12.21 -14.30 -18.96
C GLY A 497 -11.12 -13.37 -19.49
N GLU A 498 -11.53 -12.21 -19.95
CA GLU A 498 -10.66 -11.25 -20.63
C GLU A 498 -10.25 -10.08 -19.73
N MET A 499 -10.96 -9.87 -18.61
CA MET A 499 -10.72 -8.79 -17.66
C MET A 499 -10.90 -9.29 -16.23
N ASP A 500 -10.03 -8.83 -15.34
CA ASP A 500 -10.20 -8.84 -13.88
C ASP A 500 -10.12 -7.39 -13.39
N PHE A 501 -11.30 -6.74 -13.29
CA PHE A 501 -11.44 -5.34 -12.88
C PHE A 501 -11.83 -5.30 -11.40
N LYS A 502 -10.88 -4.92 -10.56
CA LYS A 502 -11.02 -4.90 -9.11
C LYS A 502 -11.32 -3.49 -8.63
N VAL A 503 -12.40 -3.33 -7.86
CA VAL A 503 -12.77 -2.04 -7.26
C VAL A 503 -12.99 -2.21 -5.77
N ALA A 504 -12.38 -1.33 -5.00
CA ALA A 504 -12.61 -1.20 -3.57
C ALA A 504 -13.11 0.21 -3.23
N GLY A 505 -13.91 0.31 -2.18
CA GLY A 505 -14.42 1.60 -1.73
C GLY A 505 -15.40 1.48 -0.57
N THR A 506 -15.73 2.65 -0.05
CA THR A 506 -16.79 2.86 0.93
C THR A 506 -18.12 3.17 0.24
N LYS A 507 -19.16 3.48 1.01
CA LYS A 507 -20.41 4.03 0.44
C LYS A 507 -20.26 5.45 -0.12
N ALA A 508 -19.22 6.19 0.28
CA ALA A 508 -18.98 7.55 -0.20
C ALA A 508 -18.25 7.59 -1.56
N GLY A 509 -17.44 6.57 -1.85
CA GLY A 509 -16.70 6.52 -3.11
C GLY A 509 -15.63 5.44 -3.18
N ILE A 510 -14.89 5.46 -4.29
CA ILE A 510 -13.81 4.53 -4.60
C ILE A 510 -12.57 4.87 -3.78
N THR A 511 -11.90 3.83 -3.26
CA THR A 511 -10.60 3.95 -2.58
C THR A 511 -9.46 3.28 -3.35
N ALA A 512 -9.74 2.25 -4.15
CA ALA A 512 -8.74 1.66 -5.03
C ALA A 512 -9.35 0.97 -6.25
N ILE A 513 -8.60 0.98 -7.36
CA ILE A 513 -8.88 0.18 -8.56
C ILE A 513 -7.60 -0.53 -8.99
N GLN A 514 -7.76 -1.76 -9.48
CA GLN A 514 -6.72 -2.45 -10.25
C GLN A 514 -7.38 -3.25 -11.38
N MET A 515 -6.88 -3.06 -12.60
CA MET A 515 -7.38 -3.74 -13.80
C MET A 515 -6.29 -4.61 -14.41
N ASP A 516 -6.56 -5.90 -14.55
CA ASP A 516 -5.73 -6.85 -15.27
C ASP A 516 -6.47 -7.34 -16.52
N LEU A 517 -5.80 -7.34 -17.68
CA LEU A 517 -6.39 -7.71 -18.97
C LEU A 517 -5.65 -8.88 -19.62
N LYS A 518 -6.41 -9.64 -20.43
CA LYS A 518 -5.89 -10.69 -21.33
C LYS A 518 -6.23 -10.43 -22.80
N ASN A 519 -6.94 -9.33 -23.07
CA ASN A 519 -7.24 -8.80 -24.38
C ASN A 519 -6.44 -7.52 -24.67
N ASP A 520 -6.68 -6.89 -25.80
CA ASP A 520 -5.99 -5.69 -26.29
C ASP A 520 -6.48 -4.36 -25.68
N GLY A 521 -7.37 -4.40 -24.69
CA GLY A 521 -7.85 -3.22 -23.97
C GLY A 521 -9.37 -3.09 -23.90
N LEU A 522 -9.83 -2.08 -23.16
CA LEU A 522 -11.24 -1.80 -22.90
C LEU A 522 -11.69 -0.51 -23.57
N THR A 523 -12.94 -0.51 -24.03
CA THR A 523 -13.64 0.72 -24.43
C THR A 523 -14.11 1.49 -23.19
N HIS A 524 -14.40 2.78 -23.36
CA HIS A 524 -14.95 3.61 -22.29
C HIS A 524 -16.31 3.09 -21.79
N GLU A 525 -17.10 2.47 -22.66
CA GLU A 525 -18.39 1.87 -22.30
C GLU A 525 -18.24 0.73 -21.29
N ILE A 526 -17.31 -0.20 -21.56
CA ILE A 526 -17.02 -1.32 -20.65
C ILE A 526 -16.54 -0.82 -19.29
N ILE A 527 -15.64 0.17 -19.27
CA ILE A 527 -15.13 0.75 -18.03
C ILE A 527 -16.26 1.37 -17.22
N LYS A 528 -17.17 2.10 -17.87
CA LYS A 528 -18.32 2.72 -17.21
C LYS A 528 -19.24 1.67 -16.59
N GLU A 529 -19.62 0.63 -17.35
CA GLU A 529 -20.45 -0.46 -16.86
C GLU A 529 -19.79 -1.20 -15.69
N ALA A 530 -18.47 -1.49 -15.79
CA ALA A 530 -17.72 -2.14 -14.71
C ALA A 530 -17.72 -1.34 -13.40
N LEU A 531 -17.60 -0.01 -13.47
CA LEU A 531 -17.70 0.87 -12.30
C LEU A 531 -19.11 0.83 -11.69
N GLU A 532 -20.15 0.92 -12.52
CA GLU A 532 -21.56 0.92 -12.06
C GLU A 532 -21.92 -0.38 -11.34
N ILE A 533 -21.67 -1.55 -11.96
CA ILE A 533 -22.05 -2.83 -11.35
C ILE A 533 -21.22 -3.20 -10.11
N THR A 534 -19.94 -2.77 -10.06
CA THR A 534 -19.11 -2.99 -8.87
C THR A 534 -19.52 -2.11 -7.69
N LYS A 535 -20.14 -0.96 -7.93
CA LYS A 535 -20.69 -0.08 -6.89
C LYS A 535 -21.81 -0.77 -6.11
N ASP A 536 -22.80 -1.29 -6.82
CA ASP A 536 -23.93 -1.98 -6.23
C ASP A 536 -23.49 -3.22 -5.43
N ALA A 537 -22.54 -3.98 -6.00
CA ALA A 537 -21.98 -5.17 -5.35
C ALA A 537 -21.19 -4.85 -4.07
N ARG A 538 -20.42 -3.76 -4.04
CA ARG A 538 -19.74 -3.31 -2.82
C ARG A 538 -20.72 -2.92 -1.73
N TYR A 539 -21.80 -2.23 -2.09
CA TYR A 539 -22.85 -1.84 -1.14
C TYR A 539 -23.54 -3.06 -0.55
N ALA A 540 -23.87 -4.06 -1.38
CA ALA A 540 -24.45 -5.32 -0.90
C ALA A 540 -23.51 -6.03 0.11
N ILE A 541 -22.21 -6.15 -0.18
CA ILE A 541 -21.24 -6.77 0.73
C ILE A 541 -21.18 -6.01 2.07
N LEU A 542 -21.18 -4.69 2.05
CA LEU A 542 -21.18 -3.86 3.26
C LEU A 542 -22.46 -4.07 4.08
N ASP A 543 -23.63 -3.99 3.44
CA ASP A 543 -24.91 -3.97 4.13
C ASP A 543 -25.38 -5.36 4.60
N GLU A 544 -25.13 -6.38 3.81
CA GLU A 544 -25.66 -7.72 4.08
C GLU A 544 -24.76 -8.55 5.00
N VAL A 545 -23.43 -8.29 5.02
CA VAL A 545 -22.48 -9.18 5.69
C VAL A 545 -21.53 -8.44 6.62
N MET A 546 -20.85 -7.38 6.16
CA MET A 546 -19.79 -6.77 6.96
C MET A 546 -20.36 -5.93 8.12
N LEU A 547 -21.31 -5.04 7.87
CA LEU A 547 -21.94 -4.21 8.89
C LEU A 547 -22.80 -5.02 9.90
N PRO A 548 -23.53 -6.08 9.50
CA PRO A 548 -24.16 -6.99 10.46
C PRO A 548 -23.17 -7.73 11.36
N CYS A 549 -21.96 -8.05 10.85
CA CYS A 549 -20.90 -8.71 11.64
C CYS A 549 -20.28 -7.75 12.67
N ILE A 550 -19.92 -6.55 12.23
CA ILE A 550 -19.40 -5.47 13.09
C ILE A 550 -19.84 -4.12 12.53
N SER A 551 -20.72 -3.43 13.23
CA SER A 551 -21.36 -2.20 12.74
C SER A 551 -20.50 -0.94 12.93
N ALA A 552 -19.54 -0.97 13.85
CA ALA A 552 -18.60 0.11 14.14
C ALA A 552 -17.31 -0.47 14.72
N PRO A 553 -16.18 0.25 14.61
CA PRO A 553 -14.96 -0.12 15.31
C PRO A 553 -15.21 -0.30 16.82
N ARG A 554 -14.53 -1.25 17.45
CA ARG A 554 -14.58 -1.39 18.91
C ARG A 554 -14.10 -0.11 19.57
N THR A 555 -14.69 0.23 20.70
CA THR A 555 -14.41 1.47 21.44
C THR A 555 -13.05 1.44 22.15
N GLU A 556 -12.51 0.26 22.38
CA GLU A 556 -11.20 0.06 23.01
C GLU A 556 -10.35 -0.89 22.18
N VAL A 557 -9.05 -0.64 22.17
CA VAL A 557 -8.09 -1.59 21.61
C VAL A 557 -8.03 -2.86 22.43
N SER A 558 -7.58 -3.95 21.84
CA SER A 558 -7.39 -5.24 22.53
C SER A 558 -6.59 -5.07 23.82
N LYS A 559 -6.93 -5.85 24.84
CA LYS A 559 -6.16 -5.90 26.07
C LYS A 559 -4.70 -6.35 25.89
N TYR A 560 -4.37 -6.91 24.76
CA TYR A 560 -3.01 -7.32 24.37
C TYR A 560 -2.28 -6.25 23.56
N ALA A 561 -3.00 -5.27 23.02
CA ALA A 561 -2.39 -4.14 22.35
C ALA A 561 -1.75 -3.18 23.37
N PRO A 562 -0.63 -2.52 23.03
CA PRO A 562 -0.09 -1.48 23.89
C PRO A 562 -1.12 -0.37 24.06
N LYS A 563 -1.39 0.02 25.32
CA LYS A 563 -2.18 1.23 25.61
C LYS A 563 -1.27 2.42 25.43
N MET A 564 -1.76 3.44 24.74
CA MET A 564 -1.03 4.67 24.47
C MET A 564 -1.55 5.79 25.35
N LEU A 565 -0.63 6.54 25.96
CA LEU A 565 -0.91 7.77 26.66
C LEU A 565 -0.05 8.86 26.04
N THR A 566 -0.69 9.88 25.49
CA THR A 566 0.01 11.02 24.89
C THR A 566 0.02 12.19 25.87
N MET A 567 1.16 12.83 26.03
CA MET A 567 1.31 14.07 26.79
C MET A 567 2.22 15.04 26.03
N LYS A 568 2.11 16.33 26.34
CA LYS A 568 2.94 17.36 25.72
C LYS A 568 3.77 18.06 26.80
N ILE A 569 5.05 18.24 26.52
CA ILE A 569 5.97 18.99 27.36
C ILE A 569 6.56 20.16 26.57
N ASP A 570 7.18 21.10 27.29
CA ASP A 570 7.96 22.16 26.69
C ASP A 570 9.15 21.53 25.92
N PRO A 571 9.35 21.84 24.62
CA PRO A 571 10.48 21.32 23.82
C PRO A 571 11.85 21.54 24.47
N ASP A 572 12.03 22.64 25.22
CA ASP A 572 13.28 22.91 25.96
C ASP A 572 13.57 21.87 27.05
N LYS A 573 12.54 21.13 27.51
CA LYS A 573 12.62 20.07 28.51
C LYS A 573 12.94 18.68 27.96
N ILE A 574 12.88 18.49 26.65
CA ILE A 574 13.16 17.20 26.01
C ILE A 574 14.51 16.63 26.46
N ARG A 575 15.54 17.49 26.55
CA ARG A 575 16.89 17.07 26.97
C ARG A 575 16.93 16.56 28.42
N GLU A 576 16.08 17.10 29.33
CA GLU A 576 15.98 16.66 30.73
C GLU A 576 15.35 15.26 30.81
N VAL A 577 14.31 15.00 29.98
CA VAL A 577 13.61 13.70 29.91
C VAL A 577 14.46 12.61 29.24
N ILE A 578 15.21 12.95 28.21
CA ILE A 578 16.13 12.01 27.55
C ILE A 578 17.34 11.72 28.45
N GLY A 579 17.92 12.77 29.05
CA GLY A 579 19.14 12.67 29.83
C GLY A 579 20.40 12.45 29.00
N LYS A 580 21.58 12.55 29.63
CA LYS A 580 22.86 12.36 28.92
C LYS A 580 22.99 10.93 28.37
N GLY A 581 23.10 10.80 27.05
CA GLY A 581 23.18 9.49 26.39
C GLY A 581 21.95 8.61 26.57
N GLY A 582 20.76 9.20 26.83
CA GLY A 582 19.52 8.47 27.01
C GLY A 582 19.31 7.88 28.41
N SER A 583 20.14 8.24 29.39
CA SER A 583 20.13 7.59 30.72
C SER A 583 18.83 7.77 31.48
N VAL A 584 18.14 8.92 31.35
CA VAL A 584 16.90 9.21 32.08
C VAL A 584 15.73 8.46 31.46
N ILE A 585 15.58 8.50 30.14
CA ILE A 585 14.51 7.78 29.44
C ILE A 585 14.64 6.26 29.63
N GLN A 586 15.87 5.73 29.62
CA GLN A 586 16.12 4.31 29.90
C GLN A 586 15.72 3.95 31.35
N LYS A 587 15.97 4.85 32.32
CA LYS A 587 15.53 4.66 33.69
C LYS A 587 14.01 4.66 33.81
N ILE A 588 13.34 5.62 33.17
CA ILE A 588 11.87 5.68 33.12
C ILE A 588 11.31 4.36 32.56
N THR A 589 11.83 3.89 31.44
CA THR A 589 11.40 2.62 30.81
C THR A 589 11.64 1.43 31.76
N ALA A 590 12.80 1.36 32.39
CA ALA A 590 13.15 0.23 33.28
C ALA A 590 12.29 0.19 34.55
N GLU A 591 11.99 1.34 35.15
CA GLU A 591 11.25 1.43 36.41
C GLU A 591 9.73 1.34 36.20
N SER A 592 9.20 1.90 35.11
CA SER A 592 7.76 1.87 34.83
C SER A 592 7.32 0.61 34.08
N GLY A 593 8.20 0.03 33.27
CA GLY A 593 7.84 -1.05 32.33
C GLY A 593 7.09 -0.55 31.07
N ALA A 594 7.07 0.77 30.83
CA ALA A 594 6.49 1.38 29.65
C ALA A 594 7.59 1.87 28.69
N THR A 595 7.34 1.81 27.40
CA THR A 595 8.15 2.48 26.37
C THR A 595 7.76 3.94 26.26
N VAL A 596 8.74 4.82 26.03
CA VAL A 596 8.54 6.27 25.93
C VAL A 596 9.21 6.74 24.65
N ASP A 597 8.43 7.30 23.74
CA ASP A 597 8.90 7.93 22.50
C ASP A 597 8.64 9.44 22.59
N ILE A 598 9.61 10.25 22.14
CA ILE A 598 9.56 11.71 22.26
C ILE A 598 9.80 12.32 20.88
N GLU A 599 8.89 13.19 20.47
CA GLU A 599 8.98 13.97 19.23
C GLU A 599 9.68 15.33 19.48
N ASP A 600 10.23 15.92 18.44
CA ASP A 600 10.98 17.19 18.52
C ASP A 600 10.11 18.39 18.95
N ASP A 601 8.79 18.30 18.79
CA ASP A 601 7.81 19.32 19.21
C ASP A 601 7.40 19.23 20.68
N GLY A 602 7.95 18.25 21.42
CA GLY A 602 7.65 17.98 22.82
C GLY A 602 6.48 17.03 23.07
N THR A 603 5.91 16.42 22.03
CA THR A 603 4.90 15.36 22.17
C THR A 603 5.59 14.08 22.67
N ILE A 604 5.04 13.46 23.70
CA ILE A 604 5.54 12.20 24.29
C ILE A 604 4.45 11.15 24.19
N HIS A 605 4.80 10.02 23.58
CA HIS A 605 3.97 8.81 23.51
C HIS A 605 4.49 7.77 24.50
N ILE A 606 3.65 7.41 25.46
CA ILE A 606 3.95 6.40 26.48
C ILE A 606 3.11 5.17 26.17
N ALA A 607 3.73 4.01 25.99
CA ALA A 607 3.04 2.79 25.60
C ALA A 607 3.39 1.60 26.50
N SER A 608 2.36 0.87 26.93
CA SER A 608 2.50 -0.40 27.66
C SER A 608 1.21 -1.23 27.52
N PRO A 609 1.29 -2.56 27.54
CA PRO A 609 0.10 -3.40 27.74
C PRO A 609 -0.61 -3.14 29.08
N ASN A 610 0.11 -2.59 30.08
CA ASN A 610 -0.41 -2.26 31.40
C ASN A 610 -0.64 -0.75 31.56
N ALA A 611 -1.87 -0.32 31.81
CA ALA A 611 -2.21 1.09 32.03
C ALA A 611 -1.48 1.69 33.24
N GLU A 612 -1.28 0.94 34.33
CA GLU A 612 -0.56 1.39 35.52
C GLU A 612 0.91 1.73 35.18
N ALA A 613 1.52 0.99 34.25
CA ALA A 613 2.87 1.28 33.76
C ALA A 613 2.93 2.61 33.00
N CYS A 614 1.91 2.91 32.18
CA CYS A 614 1.82 4.20 31.49
C CYS A 614 1.65 5.35 32.48
N ASP A 615 0.80 5.20 33.49
CA ASP A 615 0.59 6.21 34.50
C ASP A 615 1.84 6.43 35.39
N ALA A 616 2.58 5.37 35.69
CA ALA A 616 3.86 5.47 36.39
C ALA A 616 4.91 6.23 35.56
N ALA A 617 5.06 5.91 34.29
CA ALA A 617 5.96 6.62 33.37
C ALA A 617 5.59 8.10 33.24
N LYS A 618 4.30 8.39 33.06
CA LYS A 618 3.79 9.78 33.00
C LYS A 618 4.15 10.54 34.26
N LYS A 619 3.90 9.95 35.45
CA LYS A 619 4.21 10.58 36.72
C LYS A 619 5.71 10.86 36.91
N MET A 620 6.57 9.97 36.40
CA MET A 620 8.03 10.21 36.41
C MET A 620 8.39 11.37 35.48
N ILE A 621 7.81 11.44 34.27
CA ILE A 621 8.05 12.55 33.36
C ILE A 621 7.53 13.86 33.93
N ASP A 622 6.29 13.90 34.45
CA ASP A 622 5.71 15.08 35.09
C ASP A 622 6.63 15.61 36.19
N THR A 623 7.23 14.72 36.97
CA THR A 623 8.20 15.08 38.02
C THR A 623 9.47 15.72 37.45
N ILE A 624 9.98 15.21 36.35
CA ILE A 624 11.20 15.72 35.71
C ILE A 624 10.98 17.12 35.12
N VAL A 625 9.85 17.30 34.43
CA VAL A 625 9.53 18.57 33.74
C VAL A 625 8.89 19.60 34.64
N PHE A 626 8.57 19.22 35.88
CA PHE A 626 7.95 20.09 36.84
C PHE A 626 8.71 21.40 37.03
N VAL A 627 8.05 22.53 36.86
CA VAL A 627 8.57 23.88 37.11
C VAL A 627 7.62 24.60 38.08
N PRO A 628 8.07 24.99 39.28
CA PRO A 628 7.25 25.75 40.17
C PRO A 628 6.86 27.10 39.56
N GLN A 629 5.63 27.55 39.79
CA GLN A 629 5.17 28.84 39.27
C GLN A 629 5.11 29.91 40.37
N VAL A 630 5.57 31.11 40.03
CA VAL A 630 5.53 32.25 40.98
C VAL A 630 4.08 32.59 41.31
N GLY A 631 3.79 32.69 42.63
CA GLY A 631 2.46 32.96 43.15
C GLY A 631 1.65 31.74 43.55
N GLU A 632 2.04 30.53 43.15
CA GLU A 632 1.32 29.29 43.49
C GLU A 632 1.69 28.72 44.84
N LEU A 633 0.76 27.94 45.42
CA LEU A 633 0.89 27.24 46.68
C LEU A 633 1.27 25.79 46.47
N TYR A 634 2.30 25.32 47.17
CA TYR A 634 2.73 23.92 47.14
C TYR A 634 2.76 23.34 48.56
N TYR A 635 2.41 22.07 48.69
CA TYR A 635 2.50 21.33 49.94
C TYR A 635 3.71 20.40 49.88
N GLY A 636 4.79 20.78 50.53
CA GLY A 636 6.07 20.11 50.42
C GLY A 636 6.69 19.72 51.77
N LYS A 637 7.67 18.80 51.67
CA LYS A 637 8.39 18.29 52.85
C LYS A 637 9.63 19.13 53.13
N VAL A 638 9.87 19.50 54.36
CA VAL A 638 11.13 20.12 54.80
C VAL A 638 12.24 19.07 54.74
N VAL A 639 13.16 19.21 53.82
CA VAL A 639 14.25 18.21 53.54
C VAL A 639 15.57 18.62 54.16
N ARG A 640 15.77 19.92 54.41
CA ARG A 640 17.01 20.44 54.97
C ARG A 640 16.78 21.79 55.67
N ILE A 641 17.48 21.99 56.77
CA ILE A 641 17.48 23.26 57.53
C ILE A 641 18.89 23.81 57.59
N LEU A 642 19.03 25.12 57.37
CA LEU A 642 20.24 25.89 57.54
C LEU A 642 19.95 27.11 58.44
N GLN A 643 20.99 27.75 58.96
CA GLN A 643 20.83 28.91 59.86
C GLN A 643 19.98 30.06 59.28
N PHE A 644 19.94 30.18 57.96
CA PHE A 644 19.23 31.25 57.28
C PHE A 644 17.88 30.84 56.66
N GLY A 645 17.50 29.57 56.74
CA GLY A 645 16.21 29.12 56.17
C GLY A 645 16.05 27.61 56.07
N ALA A 646 14.84 27.19 55.67
CA ALA A 646 14.45 25.82 55.44
C ALA A 646 14.32 25.54 53.93
N PHE A 647 14.74 24.35 53.48
CA PHE A 647 14.52 23.87 52.13
C PHE A 647 13.34 22.93 52.13
N VAL A 648 12.39 23.23 51.26
CA VAL A 648 11.15 22.46 51.11
C VAL A 648 11.13 21.83 49.74
N GLU A 649 11.00 20.51 49.67
CA GLU A 649 10.88 19.75 48.45
C GLU A 649 9.48 19.93 47.89
N LEU A 650 9.39 20.51 46.66
CA LEU A 650 8.14 20.78 45.94
C LEU A 650 7.78 19.61 45.00
N ALA A 651 8.79 18.94 44.47
CA ALA A 651 8.72 17.69 43.73
C ALA A 651 10.03 16.92 43.99
N PRO A 652 10.07 15.58 43.75
CA PRO A 652 11.25 14.78 43.98
C PRO A 652 12.52 15.37 43.32
N GLY A 653 13.50 15.73 44.18
CA GLY A 653 14.74 16.35 43.74
C GLY A 653 14.67 17.84 43.38
N LYS A 654 13.51 18.51 43.57
CA LYS A 654 13.32 19.94 43.29
C LYS A 654 12.89 20.63 44.59
N ASP A 655 13.83 21.32 45.22
CA ASP A 655 13.59 22.04 46.48
C ASP A 655 13.61 23.56 46.28
N GLY A 656 12.85 24.26 47.07
CA GLY A 656 12.87 25.71 47.20
C GLY A 656 13.25 26.14 48.61
N MET A 657 13.77 27.35 48.74
CA MET A 657 14.25 27.87 50.01
C MET A 657 13.25 28.84 50.64
N VAL A 658 12.81 28.56 51.86
CA VAL A 658 12.09 29.49 52.74
C VAL A 658 13.11 30.20 53.59
N HIS A 659 13.40 31.47 53.33
CA HIS A 659 14.28 32.27 54.18
C HIS A 659 13.68 32.45 55.57
N ILE A 660 14.51 32.52 56.63
CA ILE A 660 14.06 32.64 58.04
C ILE A 660 13.05 33.79 58.26
N SER A 661 13.20 34.88 57.51
CA SER A 661 12.26 36.05 57.59
C SER A 661 10.90 35.79 56.93
N LYS A 662 10.76 34.68 56.21
CA LYS A 662 9.54 34.26 55.53
C LYS A 662 8.84 33.07 56.16
N LEU A 663 9.33 32.64 57.34
CA LEU A 663 8.73 31.55 58.13
C LEU A 663 7.55 32.02 58.99
N ALA A 664 7.63 33.18 59.63
CA ALA A 664 6.56 33.70 60.48
C ALA A 664 6.42 35.24 60.37
N ASP A 665 5.34 35.78 60.88
CA ASP A 665 5.10 37.23 60.93
C ASP A 665 5.85 37.95 62.07
N HIS A 666 6.47 37.20 62.97
CA HIS A 666 7.33 37.70 64.08
C HIS A 666 8.79 37.30 63.79
N ARG A 667 9.71 37.91 64.51
CA ARG A 667 11.12 37.60 64.40
C ARG A 667 11.40 36.19 64.93
N VAL A 668 11.91 35.31 64.01
CA VAL A 668 12.32 33.94 64.33
C VAL A 668 13.80 33.93 64.63
N GLU A 669 14.19 33.35 65.79
CA GLU A 669 15.62 33.27 66.18
C GLU A 669 16.32 32.06 65.59
N LYS A 670 15.62 30.93 65.53
CA LYS A 670 16.09 29.72 64.93
C LYS A 670 15.00 29.14 64.05
N VAL A 671 15.40 28.56 62.88
CA VAL A 671 14.46 27.96 61.94
C VAL A 671 13.67 26.82 62.55
N GLU A 672 14.31 26.06 63.45
CA GLU A 672 13.74 24.91 64.14
C GLU A 672 12.64 25.32 65.16
N ASP A 673 12.53 26.62 65.54
CA ASP A 673 11.43 27.11 66.34
C ASP A 673 10.08 27.13 65.63
N VAL A 674 10.10 27.03 64.27
CA VAL A 674 8.91 27.10 63.41
C VAL A 674 8.68 25.81 62.62
N VAL A 675 9.74 25.20 62.07
CA VAL A 675 9.65 24.00 61.25
C VAL A 675 10.81 23.05 61.50
N ASN A 676 10.55 21.72 61.39
CA ASN A 676 11.55 20.69 61.60
C ASN A 676 11.76 19.88 60.31
N ILE A 677 12.91 19.23 60.17
CA ILE A 677 13.15 18.30 59.06
C ILE A 677 12.10 17.20 59.12
N GLY A 678 11.42 16.98 57.98
CA GLY A 678 10.36 15.98 57.83
C GLY A 678 8.95 16.58 57.91
N ASP A 679 8.79 17.82 58.37
CA ASP A 679 7.50 18.50 58.42
C ASP A 679 6.94 18.71 57.03
N MET A 680 5.62 18.49 56.89
CA MET A 680 4.87 18.79 55.66
C MET A 680 4.23 20.16 55.79
N ILE A 681 4.65 21.12 55.00
CA ILE A 681 4.19 22.51 55.11
C ILE A 681 3.71 23.07 53.79
N TRP A 682 2.76 23.98 53.83
CA TRP A 682 2.37 24.77 52.69
C TRP A 682 3.33 25.92 52.48
N VAL A 683 3.79 26.10 51.26
CA VAL A 683 4.67 27.20 50.86
C VAL A 683 4.16 27.88 49.63
N LYS A 684 4.35 29.19 49.50
CA LYS A 684 4.04 29.98 48.33
C LYS A 684 5.33 30.33 47.60
N VAL A 685 5.38 30.13 46.30
CA VAL A 685 6.52 30.57 45.47
C VAL A 685 6.44 32.09 45.33
N THR A 686 7.47 32.78 45.82
CA THR A 686 7.53 34.24 45.75
C THR A 686 8.35 34.76 44.60
N GLU A 687 9.37 34.02 44.20
CA GLU A 687 10.31 34.41 43.14
C GLU A 687 11.10 33.18 42.66
N ILE A 688 11.47 33.18 41.39
CA ILE A 688 12.47 32.26 40.82
C ILE A 688 13.58 33.15 40.29
N ASP A 689 14.78 33.00 40.77
CA ASP A 689 15.89 33.84 40.34
C ASP A 689 16.48 33.41 38.98
N ASP A 690 17.35 34.25 38.39
CA ASP A 690 17.99 33.99 37.06
C ASP A 690 18.83 32.70 37.03
N LYS A 691 19.11 32.09 38.20
CA LYS A 691 19.81 30.80 38.33
C LYS A 691 18.85 29.63 38.55
N GLY A 692 17.52 29.86 38.44
CA GLY A 692 16.49 28.85 38.65
C GLY A 692 16.27 28.47 40.13
N ARG A 693 16.77 29.24 41.12
CA ARG A 693 16.54 28.95 42.53
C ARG A 693 15.19 29.49 42.96
N VAL A 694 14.40 28.64 43.60
CA VAL A 694 13.02 28.92 44.00
C VAL A 694 12.99 29.49 45.42
N ASN A 695 12.53 30.73 45.54
CA ASN A 695 12.30 31.40 46.82
C ASN A 695 10.86 31.20 47.26
N LEU A 696 10.71 30.74 48.50
CA LEU A 696 9.43 30.34 49.09
C LEU A 696 9.07 31.19 50.30
N SER A 697 7.78 31.31 50.59
CA SER A 697 7.26 31.93 51.78
C SER A 697 6.23 31.03 52.47
N TYR A 698 6.51 30.61 53.70
CA TYR A 698 5.58 29.85 54.53
C TYR A 698 4.49 30.77 55.09
N LYS A 699 4.86 31.96 55.59
CA LYS A 699 3.90 32.93 56.18
C LYS A 699 2.87 33.39 55.11
N ASP A 700 3.27 33.64 53.89
CA ASP A 700 2.34 34.08 52.84
C ASP A 700 1.39 32.93 52.41
N ALA A 701 1.89 31.70 52.38
CA ALA A 701 1.06 30.52 52.17
C ALA A 701 0.00 30.35 53.27
N VAL A 702 0.39 30.46 54.55
CA VAL A 702 -0.54 30.35 55.70
C VAL A 702 -1.61 31.44 55.67
N LYS A 703 -1.25 32.68 55.28
CA LYS A 703 -2.21 33.78 55.11
C LYS A 703 -3.23 33.50 54.03
N GLU A 704 -2.75 33.07 52.87
CA GLU A 704 -3.59 32.78 51.72
C GLU A 704 -4.53 31.58 51.99
N ILE A 705 -4.03 30.54 52.62
CA ILE A 705 -4.83 29.37 52.97
C ILE A 705 -5.92 29.73 53.99
N LYS A 706 -5.60 30.59 54.96
CA LYS A 706 -6.60 31.09 55.90
C LYS A 706 -7.68 31.93 55.22
N ALA A 707 -7.30 32.77 54.25
CA ALA A 707 -8.23 33.56 53.46
C ALA A 707 -9.12 32.67 52.58
N LYS A 708 -8.56 31.70 51.88
CA LYS A 708 -9.33 30.72 51.06
C LYS A 708 -10.29 29.89 51.88
N LYS A 709 -9.87 29.41 53.08
CA LYS A 709 -10.75 28.69 54.00
C LYS A 709 -11.89 29.57 54.54
N ALA A 710 -11.63 30.86 54.80
CA ALA A 710 -12.66 31.82 55.22
C ALA A 710 -13.67 32.14 54.11
N ALA A 711 -13.25 32.04 52.85
CA ALA A 711 -14.08 32.20 51.67
C ALA A 711 -14.83 30.92 51.23
N GLY A 712 -14.61 29.79 51.93
CA GLY A 712 -15.24 28.49 51.60
C GLY A 712 -14.63 27.77 50.38
N GLU A 713 -13.45 28.20 49.94
CA GLU A 713 -12.71 27.59 48.83
C GLU A 713 -11.84 26.42 49.31
N SER A 714 -11.82 25.33 48.53
CA SER A 714 -10.91 24.20 48.80
C SER A 714 -9.50 24.55 48.37
N VAL A 715 -8.52 24.34 49.23
CA VAL A 715 -7.11 24.43 48.90
C VAL A 715 -6.71 23.10 48.27
N LYS A 716 -6.60 23.07 46.95
CA LYS A 716 -6.07 21.90 46.20
C LYS A 716 -4.55 21.94 46.22
#